data_a6771e7354c0335ba59835453f41baf8
#
_entry.id   a6771e7354c0335ba59835453f41baf8
#
_cell.length_a   1.000
_cell.length_b   1.000
_cell.length_c   1.000
_cell.angle_alpha   90.00
_cell.angle_beta   90.00
_cell.angle_gamma   90.00
#
_symmetry.space_group_name_H-M   'P 1'
#
loop_
_entity.id
_entity.type
_entity.pdbx_description
1 polymer ?
#
loop_
_entity_poly.entity_id
_entity_poly.type
_entity_poly.pdbx_seq_one_letter_code
_entity_poly.pdbx_strand_id
1 'polypeptide(L)'
;MPEGTFFLCRSLRAALPCGGTNFRGECDRVYCGLGRFKNQLAIGGGKERILTMIDLTTIHLFDGAMGTMLQQAGLPAGTPPETMNLTAPQAVEAVHAAYVSAGADILTANTFGASRRKLGEDPAPYIAAAVAIARRAAGPDRYVALDVGPLGALLEPFGELTFDEAYTMFAEIMDAGAAAGADLILIETISDLLEAKAALLAAKERTNLPVFVTMTFGADGRTFLGVDPAAATVTLTSLGADAVGVNCSAGPRELRPVLEEVLCHTHLPVMIQPNAGLPRLEDSETVYDVAPEEFAHWAALFLEDGASILGGCCGTTPDHIRALRALLDCRGAGSIPPRPRDGLSRLCGWQGVVTLDLGTIATVGERMNPTGRPAMKKALYAKDWEAAAEAAVWQEREGADFLVVNAGLPDIDEGEALPALVLAIQKVSPLPLVIDCSDPAALEKALRVCRGRPVLNSVNGGKESMASMLPLAAKYGTGLIVLALDAGGISSQPEARRDTALRVAGAAEQAGIRREDIWIDCLALAASVSQKDALVTPEAIRLVRQAGYKTVLGVSNVSYGLPGRDELNCAYLSACLAAGLNVAIVNTESSCVRDTLSAMKVLTGQDPGCMSYIARHQIVGGPDHPVHLPQESLELLIAGGIKSGVPAAVEALLEAETPLEIIDRRIIPALDRVGERYEEGSLFLPQLMASAGAVKAAFDTLRARLPQRTGDKGTILLATVKNDVHDIGKNIVKMLLENYGYRVIDLGRDVSPETVVQVALETKAPLVGLSSLMTTTAQNIASTIQALRKAGAPCKVMVGGAVVTQEFADRIGADFYTKDAAHSARVAAQVFGKDQ
;
A
#
# COMPACT_ATOMS: atom_id res chain seq x y z
N MET A 1 -20.53 8.03 -14.42
CA MET A 1 -20.78 6.59 -14.64
C MET A 1 -20.12 6.18 -15.92
N PRO A 2 -19.10 5.32 -15.91
CA PRO A 2 -18.94 4.38 -17.01
C PRO A 2 -19.05 2.96 -16.47
N GLU A 3 -20.13 2.29 -16.84
CA GLU A 3 -20.29 0.85 -16.79
C GLU A 3 -19.34 0.25 -17.83
N GLY A 4 -18.22 -0.27 -17.45
CA GLY A 4 -17.30 -0.87 -18.45
C GLY A 4 -16.36 -1.95 -17.92
N THR A 5 -16.14 -2.04 -16.63
CA THR A 5 -15.08 -2.93 -16.08
C THR A 5 -15.64 -4.20 -15.41
N PHE A 6 -16.94 -4.29 -15.19
CA PHE A 6 -17.58 -5.42 -14.49
C PHE A 6 -17.85 -6.67 -15.32
N PHE A 7 -17.61 -6.66 -16.63
CA PHE A 7 -18.03 -7.76 -17.52
C PHE A 7 -16.93 -8.77 -17.89
N LEU A 8 -15.69 -8.57 -17.57
CA LEU A 8 -14.59 -9.44 -18.02
C LEU A 8 -14.38 -10.71 -17.17
N CYS A 9 -14.80 -10.73 -15.93
CA CYS A 9 -14.65 -11.92 -15.08
C CYS A 9 -15.74 -12.99 -15.30
N ARG A 10 -16.92 -12.62 -15.85
CA ARG A 10 -18.02 -13.57 -16.14
C ARG A 10 -17.95 -14.26 -17.49
N SER A 11 -17.22 -13.75 -18.46
CA SER A 11 -17.20 -14.27 -19.83
C SER A 11 -16.20 -15.41 -20.08
N LEU A 12 -15.32 -15.75 -19.13
CA LEU A 12 -14.38 -16.87 -19.26
C LEU A 12 -14.92 -18.23 -18.80
N ARG A 13 -16.18 -18.30 -18.35
CA ARG A 13 -16.81 -19.58 -17.95
C ARG A 13 -17.59 -20.31 -19.06
N ALA A 14 -17.67 -19.76 -20.26
CA ALA A 14 -18.52 -20.33 -21.32
C ALA A 14 -17.82 -20.43 -22.67
N ALA A 15 -16.74 -21.20 -22.80
CA ALA A 15 -16.35 -21.76 -24.10
C ALA A 15 -15.14 -22.73 -23.98
N LEU A 16 -15.40 -23.98 -23.64
CA LEU A 16 -14.59 -25.12 -24.13
C LEU A 16 -15.50 -26.33 -24.27
N PRO A 17 -15.65 -26.90 -25.50
CA PRO A 17 -16.39 -28.12 -25.70
C PRO A 17 -15.56 -29.36 -25.34
N CYS A 18 -16.17 -30.28 -24.63
CA CYS A 18 -15.63 -31.59 -24.33
C CYS A 18 -15.46 -32.40 -25.62
N GLY A 19 -14.25 -32.78 -25.95
CA GLY A 19 -13.93 -33.81 -26.95
C GLY A 19 -12.87 -34.73 -26.38
N GLY A 20 -13.28 -35.91 -25.97
CA GLY A 20 -12.41 -36.92 -25.35
C GLY A 20 -11.43 -37.56 -26.30
N THR A 21 -10.24 -37.87 -25.78
CA THR A 21 -9.51 -39.12 -26.10
C THR A 21 -8.53 -39.42 -24.95
N ASN A 22 -8.52 -40.67 -24.59
CA ASN A 22 -7.67 -41.29 -23.54
C ASN A 22 -6.17 -41.06 -23.76
N PHE A 23 -5.50 -40.48 -22.76
CA PHE A 23 -4.09 -40.80 -22.44
C PHE A 23 -3.96 -40.96 -20.93
N ARG A 24 -4.06 -42.18 -20.44
CA ARG A 24 -3.51 -42.62 -19.15
C ARG A 24 -2.06 -43.03 -19.35
N GLY A 25 -1.15 -42.37 -18.69
CA GLY A 25 0.22 -42.81 -18.55
C GLY A 25 1.20 -41.64 -18.44
N GLU A 26 1.89 -41.54 -17.32
CA GLU A 26 3.05 -40.69 -17.06
C GLU A 26 2.80 -39.25 -16.58
N CYS A 27 2.08 -39.09 -15.45
CA CYS A 27 2.15 -37.83 -14.68
C CYS A 27 2.29 -38.03 -13.16
N ASP A 28 2.70 -39.22 -12.70
CA ASP A 28 2.82 -39.53 -11.27
C ASP A 28 4.24 -39.48 -10.70
N ARG A 29 5.17 -38.70 -11.28
CA ARG A 29 6.56 -38.64 -10.77
C ARG A 29 7.20 -37.25 -10.62
N VAL A 30 6.43 -36.17 -10.47
CA VAL A 30 7.03 -34.83 -10.22
C VAL A 30 6.55 -34.19 -8.90
N TYR A 31 5.62 -34.80 -8.16
CA TYR A 31 5.15 -34.25 -6.88
C TYR A 31 5.62 -35.07 -5.67
N CYS A 32 6.92 -35.38 -5.58
CA CYS A 32 7.52 -35.97 -4.38
C CYS A 32 8.90 -35.36 -4.11
N GLY A 33 8.96 -34.10 -3.69
CA GLY A 33 10.21 -33.40 -3.40
C GLY A 33 10.15 -32.35 -2.30
N LEU A 34 9.04 -32.27 -1.54
CA LEU A 34 9.04 -31.51 -0.28
C LEU A 34 9.18 -32.50 0.86
N GLY A 35 10.44 -32.72 1.24
CA GLY A 35 10.80 -33.59 2.33
C GLY A 35 10.15 -33.18 3.64
N ARG A 36 9.49 -34.14 4.27
CA ARG A 36 9.07 -34.06 5.66
C ARG A 36 10.29 -33.84 6.55
N PHE A 37 10.55 -32.58 6.96
CA PHE A 37 11.43 -32.33 8.08
C PHE A 37 10.62 -32.50 9.37
N LYS A 38 10.78 -33.65 10.01
CA LYS A 38 10.40 -33.85 11.40
C LYS A 38 11.46 -33.19 12.27
N ASN A 39 11.19 -31.99 12.79
CA ASN A 39 11.97 -31.46 13.89
C ASN A 39 11.31 -31.88 15.20
N GLN A 40 11.90 -32.86 15.87
CA GLN A 40 11.65 -33.16 17.28
C GLN A 40 12.44 -32.16 18.12
N LEU A 41 11.71 -31.25 18.78
CA LEU A 41 12.21 -30.50 19.93
C LEU A 41 11.63 -31.13 21.19
N ALA A 42 12.43 -31.96 21.87
CA ALA A 42 12.08 -32.50 23.19
C ALA A 42 12.28 -31.41 24.26
N ILE A 43 11.18 -30.92 24.81
CA ILE A 43 11.16 -30.18 26.08
C ILE A 43 10.34 -31.03 27.05
N GLY A 44 10.93 -31.32 28.20
CA GLY A 44 10.58 -32.35 29.18
C GLY A 44 9.12 -32.47 29.63
N GLY A 45 8.67 -33.73 29.70
CA GLY A 45 7.65 -34.24 30.64
C GLY A 45 6.20 -33.86 30.35
N GLY A 46 5.71 -34.12 29.12
CA GLY A 46 4.28 -34.11 28.78
C GLY A 46 4.09 -34.86 27.48
N LYS A 47 2.94 -35.49 27.23
CA LYS A 47 2.64 -36.20 25.98
C LYS A 47 3.14 -35.40 24.76
N GLU A 48 4.04 -35.99 23.99
CA GLU A 48 4.56 -35.40 22.72
C GLU A 48 3.37 -35.00 21.84
N ARG A 49 3.19 -33.67 21.64
CA ARG A 49 2.26 -33.14 20.66
C ARG A 49 2.94 -33.26 19.30
N ILE A 50 2.44 -34.12 18.44
CA ILE A 50 2.80 -34.05 17.01
C ILE A 50 2.09 -32.81 16.49
N LEU A 51 2.83 -31.69 16.35
CA LEU A 51 2.36 -30.47 15.68
C LEU A 51 2.01 -30.86 14.23
N THR A 52 0.75 -31.12 13.97
CA THR A 52 0.24 -31.14 12.59
C THR A 52 0.17 -29.69 12.15
N MET A 53 0.93 -29.33 11.10
CA MET A 53 0.76 -28.03 10.45
C MET A 53 -0.71 -27.85 10.09
N ILE A 54 -1.24 -26.61 10.22
CA ILE A 54 -2.62 -26.28 9.84
C ILE A 54 -2.86 -26.67 8.39
N ASP A 55 -3.94 -27.39 8.13
CA ASP A 55 -4.32 -27.82 6.77
C ASP A 55 -5.12 -26.73 6.07
N LEU A 56 -4.46 -25.92 5.25
CA LEU A 56 -5.05 -24.82 4.51
C LEU A 56 -5.88 -25.26 3.30
N THR A 57 -6.06 -26.56 3.10
CA THR A 57 -6.99 -27.10 2.07
C THR A 57 -8.42 -27.26 2.59
N THR A 58 -8.66 -26.96 3.86
CA THR A 58 -9.98 -27.02 4.51
C THR A 58 -10.45 -25.63 4.93
N ILE A 59 -11.76 -25.49 5.18
CA ILE A 59 -12.32 -24.26 5.74
C ILE A 59 -11.98 -24.19 7.23
N HIS A 60 -11.52 -23.03 7.66
CA HIS A 60 -11.24 -22.75 9.08
C HIS A 60 -12.14 -21.64 9.60
N LEU A 61 -12.58 -21.80 10.86
CA LEU A 61 -13.38 -20.83 11.58
C LEU A 61 -12.55 -20.26 12.74
N PHE A 62 -12.22 -18.95 12.63
CA PHE A 62 -11.66 -18.18 13.73
C PHE A 62 -12.75 -17.80 14.73
N ASP A 63 -12.33 -17.33 15.89
CA ASP A 63 -13.19 -16.74 16.91
C ASP A 63 -13.69 -15.33 16.46
N GLY A 64 -14.25 -14.58 17.39
CA GLY A 64 -14.77 -13.23 17.18
C GLY A 64 -14.07 -12.20 18.07
N ALA A 65 -14.75 -11.08 18.29
CA ALA A 65 -14.19 -9.94 18.99
C ALA A 65 -13.74 -10.27 20.41
N MET A 66 -12.46 -9.97 20.71
CA MET A 66 -11.94 -10.06 22.09
C MET A 66 -12.19 -8.74 22.84
N GLY A 67 -11.82 -7.60 22.28
CA GLY A 67 -11.89 -6.29 22.95
C GLY A 67 -13.31 -5.92 23.43
N THR A 68 -14.31 -6.04 22.55
CA THR A 68 -15.73 -5.73 22.91
C THR A 68 -16.28 -6.70 23.95
N MET A 69 -15.88 -7.98 23.92
CA MET A 69 -16.27 -8.94 24.95
C MET A 69 -15.62 -8.64 26.30
N LEU A 70 -14.36 -8.21 26.33
CA LEU A 70 -13.68 -7.81 27.57
C LEU A 70 -14.25 -6.51 28.15
N GLN A 71 -14.68 -5.57 27.30
CA GLN A 71 -15.40 -4.36 27.75
C GLN A 71 -16.70 -4.72 28.45
N GLN A 72 -17.47 -5.67 27.90
CA GLN A 72 -18.68 -6.19 28.55
C GLN A 72 -18.35 -6.92 29.86
N ALA A 73 -17.16 -7.54 29.96
CA ALA A 73 -16.68 -8.20 31.20
C ALA A 73 -16.06 -7.22 32.20
N GLY A 74 -16.11 -5.90 31.94
CA GLY A 74 -15.70 -4.86 32.91
C GLY A 74 -14.31 -4.26 32.65
N LEU A 75 -13.73 -4.41 31.44
CA LEU A 75 -12.50 -3.71 31.08
C LEU A 75 -12.78 -2.18 31.08
N PRO A 76 -12.04 -1.38 31.88
CA PRO A 76 -12.23 0.07 31.89
C PRO A 76 -11.90 0.71 30.54
N ALA A 77 -12.70 1.72 30.17
CA ALA A 77 -12.43 2.46 28.93
C ALA A 77 -11.01 3.07 28.92
N GLY A 78 -10.31 2.93 27.80
CA GLY A 78 -8.94 3.42 27.64
C GLY A 78 -7.85 2.53 28.24
N THR A 79 -8.21 1.38 28.80
CA THR A 79 -7.23 0.39 29.29
C THR A 79 -6.90 -0.60 28.17
N PRO A 80 -5.62 -0.89 27.88
CA PRO A 80 -5.26 -1.90 26.90
C PRO A 80 -5.81 -3.29 27.31
N PRO A 81 -6.54 -3.98 26.41
CA PRO A 81 -7.10 -5.32 26.74
C PRO A 81 -6.06 -6.32 27.20
N GLU A 82 -4.83 -6.22 26.72
CA GLU A 82 -3.71 -7.10 27.04
C GLU A 82 -3.35 -7.09 28.53
N THR A 83 -3.63 -5.99 29.24
CA THR A 83 -3.39 -5.89 30.68
C THR A 83 -4.20 -6.93 31.48
N MET A 84 -5.38 -7.33 30.95
CA MET A 84 -6.21 -8.35 31.59
C MET A 84 -5.58 -9.76 31.55
N ASN A 85 -4.60 -10.00 30.67
CA ASN A 85 -3.86 -11.27 30.67
C ASN A 85 -3.15 -11.53 31.99
N LEU A 86 -2.73 -10.46 32.66
CA LEU A 86 -2.04 -10.52 33.97
C LEU A 86 -2.96 -10.18 35.14
N THR A 87 -3.88 -9.23 34.96
CA THR A 87 -4.72 -8.72 36.08
C THR A 87 -6.03 -9.46 36.27
N ALA A 88 -6.61 -10.01 35.19
CA ALA A 88 -7.90 -10.73 35.20
C ALA A 88 -7.90 -11.92 34.21
N PRO A 89 -6.93 -12.87 34.30
CA PRO A 89 -6.77 -13.94 33.32
C PRO A 89 -8.00 -14.83 33.19
N GLN A 90 -8.82 -14.97 34.25
CA GLN A 90 -10.05 -15.75 34.22
C GLN A 90 -11.11 -15.12 33.31
N ALA A 91 -11.18 -13.78 33.22
CA ALA A 91 -12.10 -13.09 32.31
C ALA A 91 -11.71 -13.35 30.84
N VAL A 92 -10.41 -13.27 30.52
CA VAL A 92 -9.89 -13.59 29.17
C VAL A 92 -10.16 -15.07 28.82
N GLU A 93 -9.89 -15.99 29.77
CA GLU A 93 -10.15 -17.43 29.56
C GLU A 93 -11.63 -17.74 29.34
N ALA A 94 -12.53 -17.01 30.03
CA ALA A 94 -13.97 -17.18 29.86
C ALA A 94 -14.45 -16.78 28.46
N VAL A 95 -13.87 -15.69 27.87
CA VAL A 95 -14.17 -15.28 26.49
C VAL A 95 -13.72 -16.36 25.51
N HIS A 96 -12.48 -16.86 25.63
CA HIS A 96 -11.99 -17.96 24.78
C HIS A 96 -12.86 -19.22 24.92
N ALA A 97 -13.24 -19.60 26.14
CA ALA A 97 -14.09 -20.76 26.39
C ALA A 97 -15.49 -20.61 25.74
N ALA A 98 -16.03 -19.39 25.70
CA ALA A 98 -17.28 -19.10 25.01
C ALA A 98 -17.16 -19.31 23.49
N TYR A 99 -16.07 -18.87 22.87
CA TYR A 99 -15.80 -19.10 21.44
C TYR A 99 -15.51 -20.58 21.12
N VAL A 100 -14.79 -21.27 21.98
CA VAL A 100 -14.62 -22.74 21.89
C VAL A 100 -15.97 -23.43 21.88
N SER A 101 -16.85 -23.07 22.81
CA SER A 101 -18.22 -23.63 22.92
C SER A 101 -19.10 -23.26 21.71
N ALA A 102 -18.81 -22.12 21.06
CA ALA A 102 -19.45 -21.70 19.82
C ALA A 102 -18.94 -22.45 18.57
N GLY A 103 -17.80 -23.16 18.68
CA GLY A 103 -17.28 -24.01 17.61
C GLY A 103 -16.13 -23.42 16.82
N ALA A 104 -15.39 -22.42 17.34
CA ALA A 104 -14.18 -21.90 16.71
C ALA A 104 -13.11 -22.99 16.59
N ASP A 105 -12.41 -23.06 15.45
CA ASP A 105 -11.28 -23.96 15.20
C ASP A 105 -9.96 -23.34 15.64
N ILE A 106 -9.86 -21.99 15.56
CA ILE A 106 -8.68 -21.20 15.87
C ILE A 106 -9.07 -20.09 16.84
N LEU A 107 -8.33 -19.97 17.94
CA LEU A 107 -8.48 -18.88 18.92
C LEU A 107 -7.40 -17.85 18.72
N THR A 108 -7.79 -16.57 18.69
CA THR A 108 -6.90 -15.42 18.59
C THR A 108 -6.49 -14.98 20.00
N ALA A 109 -5.22 -15.15 20.37
CA ALA A 109 -4.71 -14.76 21.68
C ALA A 109 -4.90 -13.24 21.90
N ASN A 110 -5.16 -12.82 23.14
CA ASN A 110 -5.36 -11.40 23.48
C ASN A 110 -4.05 -10.63 23.47
N THR A 111 -3.48 -10.42 22.25
CA THR A 111 -2.16 -9.80 22.01
C THR A 111 -2.17 -8.71 20.93
N PHE A 112 -3.32 -8.29 20.43
CA PHE A 112 -3.49 -7.30 19.36
C PHE A 112 -2.68 -6.01 19.56
N GLY A 113 -2.69 -5.46 20.77
CA GLY A 113 -1.95 -4.26 21.13
C GLY A 113 -0.64 -4.52 21.88
N ALA A 114 -0.20 -5.79 21.97
CA ALA A 114 0.98 -6.18 22.76
C ALA A 114 2.30 -5.75 22.11
N SER A 115 2.50 -4.46 21.93
CA SER A 115 3.76 -3.88 21.48
C SER A 115 4.37 -3.00 22.58
N ARG A 116 5.72 -2.89 22.62
CA ARG A 116 6.43 -1.99 23.52
C ARG A 116 5.94 -0.55 23.42
N ARG A 117 5.57 -0.12 22.21
CA ARG A 117 5.05 1.23 21.97
C ARG A 117 3.69 1.47 22.64
N LYS A 118 2.77 0.51 22.57
CA LYS A 118 1.41 0.66 23.14
C LYS A 118 1.36 0.37 24.63
N LEU A 119 2.12 -0.61 25.11
CA LEU A 119 2.18 -0.96 26.53
C LEU A 119 3.09 -0.05 27.33
N GLY A 120 4.10 0.58 26.69
CA GLY A 120 5.11 1.37 27.38
C GLY A 120 6.19 0.56 28.08
N GLU A 121 6.12 -0.79 27.99
CA GLU A 121 7.02 -1.73 28.64
C GLU A 121 7.22 -3.00 27.81
N ASP A 122 7.98 -3.98 28.35
CA ASP A 122 8.25 -5.25 27.66
C ASP A 122 6.96 -6.05 27.37
N PRO A 123 6.62 -6.35 26.12
CA PRO A 123 5.40 -7.09 25.75
C PRO A 123 5.46 -8.59 26.08
N ALA A 124 6.66 -9.17 26.26
CA ALA A 124 6.82 -10.62 26.37
C ALA A 124 6.02 -11.26 27.51
N PRO A 125 5.92 -10.69 28.74
CA PRO A 125 5.09 -11.27 29.79
C PRO A 125 3.59 -11.31 29.46
N TYR A 126 3.09 -10.27 28.76
CA TYR A 126 1.69 -10.18 28.34
C TYR A 126 1.37 -11.19 27.26
N ILE A 127 2.26 -11.36 26.27
CA ILE A 127 2.14 -12.34 25.18
C ILE A 127 2.19 -13.75 25.73
N ALA A 128 3.15 -14.05 26.63
CA ALA A 128 3.26 -15.39 27.21
C ALA A 128 2.00 -15.76 28.00
N ALA A 129 1.46 -14.83 28.80
CA ALA A 129 0.21 -15.05 29.54
C ALA A 129 -0.98 -15.27 28.60
N ALA A 130 -1.15 -14.43 27.55
CA ALA A 130 -2.22 -14.52 26.59
C ALA A 130 -2.24 -15.88 25.87
N VAL A 131 -1.10 -16.29 25.29
CA VAL A 131 -0.98 -17.57 24.59
C VAL A 131 -1.25 -18.75 25.53
N ALA A 132 -0.77 -18.70 26.78
CA ALA A 132 -1.04 -19.73 27.79
C ALA A 132 -2.54 -19.80 28.15
N ILE A 133 -3.22 -18.66 28.27
CA ILE A 133 -4.67 -18.59 28.54
C ILE A 133 -5.46 -19.19 27.36
N ALA A 134 -5.19 -18.72 26.13
CA ALA A 134 -5.83 -19.21 24.93
C ALA A 134 -5.61 -20.73 24.75
N ARG A 135 -4.39 -21.20 25.03
CA ARG A 135 -4.05 -22.63 24.95
C ARG A 135 -4.83 -23.49 25.94
N ARG A 136 -5.03 -23.03 27.17
CA ARG A 136 -5.88 -23.77 28.15
C ARG A 136 -7.31 -23.90 27.66
N ALA A 137 -7.88 -22.82 27.09
CA ALA A 137 -9.24 -22.86 26.55
C ALA A 137 -9.34 -23.71 25.28
N ALA A 138 -8.37 -23.58 24.35
CA ALA A 138 -8.34 -24.31 23.08
C ALA A 138 -8.24 -25.85 23.24
N GLY A 139 -7.56 -26.30 24.30
CA GLY A 139 -7.25 -27.72 24.47
C GLY A 139 -6.27 -28.26 23.41
N PRO A 140 -6.22 -29.58 23.19
CA PRO A 140 -5.26 -30.20 22.26
C PRO A 140 -5.65 -30.12 20.78
N ASP A 141 -6.92 -29.90 20.47
CA ASP A 141 -7.49 -30.12 19.13
C ASP A 141 -7.69 -28.82 18.34
N ARG A 142 -7.41 -27.66 18.93
CA ARG A 142 -7.57 -26.35 18.31
C ARG A 142 -6.25 -25.60 18.23
N TYR A 143 -6.18 -24.66 17.30
CA TYR A 143 -5.03 -23.80 17.10
C TYR A 143 -5.13 -22.51 17.92
N VAL A 144 -3.98 -21.95 18.27
CA VAL A 144 -3.86 -20.63 18.91
C VAL A 144 -3.03 -19.74 18.01
N ALA A 145 -3.63 -18.65 17.54
CA ALA A 145 -2.99 -17.62 16.75
C ALA A 145 -2.36 -16.55 17.68
N LEU A 146 -1.11 -16.18 17.42
CA LEU A 146 -0.56 -14.94 17.94
C LEU A 146 -1.19 -13.78 17.15
N ASP A 147 -1.92 -12.92 17.83
CA ASP A 147 -2.56 -11.76 17.24
C ASP A 147 -1.63 -10.56 17.24
N VAL A 148 -1.45 -9.92 16.08
CA VAL A 148 -0.52 -8.82 15.87
C VAL A 148 -1.22 -7.68 15.14
N GLY A 149 -1.61 -6.68 15.89
CA GLY A 149 -2.22 -5.46 15.35
C GLY A 149 -1.19 -4.37 15.01
N PRO A 150 -1.66 -3.21 14.50
CA PRO A 150 -0.81 -2.09 14.13
C PRO A 150 -0.09 -1.48 15.33
N LEU A 151 1.09 -0.88 15.12
CA LEU A 151 1.90 -0.24 16.16
C LEU A 151 1.31 1.10 16.65
N GLY A 152 0.32 1.64 15.94
CA GLY A 152 -0.32 2.91 16.31
C GLY A 152 0.47 4.15 15.89
N ALA A 153 1.34 4.03 14.89
CA ALA A 153 2.04 5.14 14.26
C ALA A 153 2.24 4.83 12.78
N LEU A 154 2.21 5.85 11.94
CA LEU A 154 2.56 5.68 10.53
C LEU A 154 4.06 5.57 10.34
N LEU A 155 4.44 4.78 9.35
CA LEU A 155 5.82 4.68 8.92
C LEU A 155 6.20 5.84 7.98
N GLU A 156 7.51 6.12 7.90
CA GLU A 156 8.04 7.00 6.86
C GLU A 156 7.56 6.56 5.46
N PRO A 157 7.32 7.50 4.57
CA PRO A 157 7.52 8.95 4.63
C PRO A 157 6.31 9.74 5.17
N PHE A 158 5.27 9.09 5.70
CA PHE A 158 4.02 9.74 6.13
C PHE A 158 3.90 9.88 7.65
N GLY A 159 4.76 9.20 8.40
CA GLY A 159 4.87 9.26 9.85
C GLY A 159 6.32 9.37 10.32
N GLU A 160 6.53 9.20 11.62
CA GLU A 160 7.83 9.35 12.26
C GLU A 160 8.58 8.03 12.43
N LEU A 161 7.89 6.88 12.24
CA LEU A 161 8.45 5.57 12.50
C LEU A 161 9.21 5.06 11.28
N THR A 162 10.48 4.72 11.46
CA THR A 162 11.25 4.09 10.38
C THR A 162 10.84 2.63 10.19
N PHE A 163 11.08 2.09 8.99
CA PHE A 163 10.80 0.68 8.72
C PHE A 163 11.56 -0.25 9.69
N ASP A 164 12.81 0.04 9.99
CA ASP A 164 13.64 -0.82 10.84
C ASP A 164 13.24 -0.77 12.32
N GLU A 165 12.76 0.36 12.81
CA GLU A 165 12.15 0.45 14.14
C GLU A 165 10.85 -0.37 14.21
N ALA A 166 9.96 -0.25 13.21
CA ALA A 166 8.76 -1.06 13.14
C ALA A 166 9.07 -2.55 13.07
N TYR A 167 9.99 -2.95 12.19
CA TYR A 167 10.47 -4.33 12.09
C TYR A 167 10.99 -4.85 13.43
N THR A 168 11.78 -4.06 14.15
CA THR A 168 12.36 -4.46 15.45
C THR A 168 11.27 -4.70 16.48
N MET A 169 10.27 -3.83 16.57
CA MET A 169 9.14 -4.00 17.47
C MET A 169 8.29 -5.23 17.11
N PHE A 170 8.06 -5.48 15.83
CA PHE A 170 7.37 -6.71 15.41
C PHE A 170 8.20 -7.95 15.70
N ALA A 171 9.52 -7.92 15.49
CA ALA A 171 10.40 -9.05 15.80
C ALA A 171 10.36 -9.44 17.28
N GLU A 172 10.28 -8.46 18.21
CA GLU A 172 10.07 -8.73 19.64
C GLU A 172 8.76 -9.50 19.89
N ILE A 173 7.67 -9.10 19.23
CA ILE A 173 6.36 -9.75 19.36
C ILE A 173 6.41 -11.17 18.80
N MET A 174 7.03 -11.37 17.61
CA MET A 174 7.15 -12.68 16.96
C MET A 174 7.97 -13.65 17.80
N ASP A 175 9.12 -13.21 18.32
CA ASP A 175 9.97 -14.01 19.19
C ASP A 175 9.23 -14.46 20.46
N ALA A 176 8.52 -13.52 21.12
CA ALA A 176 7.75 -13.82 22.32
C ALA A 176 6.59 -14.79 22.05
N GLY A 177 5.85 -14.61 20.96
CA GLY A 177 4.74 -15.47 20.58
C GLY A 177 5.15 -16.88 20.21
N ALA A 178 6.24 -17.01 19.45
CA ALA A 178 6.83 -18.31 19.11
C ALA A 178 7.34 -19.03 20.34
N ALA A 179 8.04 -18.34 21.23
CA ALA A 179 8.52 -18.89 22.49
C ALA A 179 7.38 -19.32 23.43
N ALA A 180 6.25 -18.61 23.39
CA ALA A 180 5.04 -18.96 24.15
C ALA A 180 4.27 -20.16 23.60
N GLY A 181 4.58 -20.61 22.38
CA GLY A 181 3.97 -21.79 21.75
C GLY A 181 2.69 -21.49 20.99
N ALA A 182 2.59 -20.35 20.33
CA ALA A 182 1.56 -20.09 19.31
C ALA A 182 1.70 -21.08 18.14
N ASP A 183 0.60 -21.42 17.48
CA ASP A 183 0.58 -22.37 16.34
C ASP A 183 0.72 -21.63 15.00
N LEU A 184 0.27 -20.39 14.92
CA LEU A 184 0.34 -19.51 13.75
C LEU A 184 0.37 -18.03 14.20
N ILE A 185 0.65 -17.16 13.26
CA ILE A 185 0.64 -15.70 13.45
C ILE A 185 -0.50 -15.13 12.60
N LEU A 186 -1.34 -14.30 13.20
CA LEU A 186 -2.33 -13.45 12.53
C LEU A 186 -1.88 -11.99 12.64
N ILE A 187 -1.49 -11.40 11.52
CA ILE A 187 -1.26 -9.97 11.41
C ILE A 187 -2.57 -9.36 10.89
N GLU A 188 -3.22 -8.51 11.68
CA GLU A 188 -4.57 -8.05 11.34
C GLU A 188 -4.79 -6.54 11.55
N THR A 189 -5.82 -6.02 10.90
CA THR A 189 -6.30 -4.63 11.04
C THR A 189 -5.23 -3.59 10.66
N ILE A 190 -4.31 -3.98 9.80
CA ILE A 190 -3.26 -3.06 9.30
C ILE A 190 -3.82 -2.20 8.17
N SER A 191 -3.59 -0.89 8.23
CA SER A 191 -4.01 0.09 7.21
C SER A 191 -2.85 0.65 6.38
N ASP A 192 -1.60 0.41 6.79
CA ASP A 192 -0.39 0.78 6.04
C ASP A 192 0.29 -0.48 5.47
N LEU A 193 0.40 -0.55 4.14
CA LEU A 193 1.03 -1.68 3.45
C LEU A 193 2.51 -1.87 3.85
N LEU A 194 3.22 -0.77 4.17
CA LEU A 194 4.61 -0.84 4.59
C LEU A 194 4.73 -1.41 6.02
N GLU A 195 3.78 -1.09 6.90
CA GLU A 195 3.68 -1.68 8.24
C GLU A 195 3.36 -3.18 8.14
N ALA A 196 2.38 -3.58 7.30
CA ALA A 196 2.06 -4.99 7.05
C ALA A 196 3.29 -5.76 6.54
N LYS A 197 4.07 -5.16 5.64
CA LYS A 197 5.32 -5.71 5.13
C LYS A 197 6.36 -5.88 6.23
N ALA A 198 6.55 -4.90 7.10
CA ALA A 198 7.49 -4.99 8.22
C ALA A 198 7.12 -6.13 9.18
N ALA A 199 5.84 -6.26 9.52
CA ALA A 199 5.32 -7.33 10.36
C ALA A 199 5.49 -8.71 9.71
N LEU A 200 5.15 -8.84 8.41
CA LEU A 200 5.27 -10.10 7.67
C LEU A 200 6.75 -10.53 7.54
N LEU A 201 7.65 -9.62 7.20
CA LEU A 201 9.09 -9.92 7.14
C LEU A 201 9.63 -10.32 8.51
N ALA A 202 9.24 -9.63 9.59
CA ALA A 202 9.63 -10.01 10.94
C ALA A 202 9.15 -11.44 11.28
N ALA A 203 7.89 -11.77 10.97
CA ALA A 203 7.35 -13.10 11.19
C ALA A 203 8.11 -14.19 10.41
N LYS A 204 8.37 -13.98 9.12
CA LYS A 204 9.06 -14.94 8.23
C LYS A 204 10.55 -15.10 8.56
N GLU A 205 11.21 -14.04 9.05
CA GLU A 205 12.63 -14.08 9.40
C GLU A 205 12.90 -14.62 10.82
N ARG A 206 11.94 -14.42 11.75
CA ARG A 206 12.09 -14.78 13.16
C ARG A 206 11.46 -16.12 13.52
N THR A 207 10.51 -16.62 12.72
CA THR A 207 9.76 -17.83 13.05
C THR A 207 9.61 -18.75 11.84
N ASN A 208 9.19 -19.98 12.08
CA ASN A 208 8.75 -20.92 11.05
C ASN A 208 7.22 -21.17 11.10
N LEU A 209 6.48 -20.29 11.79
CA LEU A 209 5.04 -20.41 11.92
C LEU A 209 4.33 -19.97 10.63
N PRO A 210 3.17 -20.55 10.29
CA PRO A 210 2.30 -20.01 9.26
C PRO A 210 1.90 -18.57 9.60
N VAL A 211 1.87 -17.69 8.58
CA VAL A 211 1.56 -16.27 8.75
C VAL A 211 0.36 -15.89 7.90
N PHE A 212 -0.73 -15.48 8.55
CA PHE A 212 -1.93 -14.95 7.91
C PHE A 212 -1.90 -13.42 8.04
N VAL A 213 -2.24 -12.73 6.96
CA VAL A 213 -2.23 -11.27 6.96
C VAL A 213 -3.56 -10.74 6.44
N THR A 214 -4.24 -9.95 7.26
CA THR A 214 -5.43 -9.20 6.85
C THR A 214 -5.20 -7.71 6.95
N MET A 215 -5.73 -6.99 5.97
CA MET A 215 -5.70 -5.53 5.96
C MET A 215 -7.11 -4.96 6.12
N THR A 216 -7.18 -3.71 6.55
CA THR A 216 -8.44 -3.01 6.75
C THR A 216 -8.64 -1.92 5.71
N PHE A 217 -9.84 -1.86 5.12
CA PHE A 217 -10.18 -0.95 4.03
C PHE A 217 -11.43 -0.15 4.40
N GLY A 218 -11.45 1.13 4.06
CA GLY A 218 -12.59 2.00 4.27
C GLY A 218 -13.80 1.66 3.40
N ALA A 219 -14.87 2.41 3.54
CA ALA A 219 -16.10 2.23 2.75
C ALA A 219 -15.88 2.50 1.24
N ASP A 220 -14.84 3.22 0.89
CA ASP A 220 -14.37 3.47 -0.47
C ASP A 220 -13.57 2.29 -1.08
N GLY A 221 -13.38 1.21 -0.32
CA GLY A 221 -12.59 0.04 -0.70
C GLY A 221 -11.07 0.28 -0.69
N ARG A 222 -10.58 1.32 0.02
CA ARG A 222 -9.15 1.64 0.11
C ARG A 222 -8.70 1.77 1.56
N THR A 223 -7.39 1.61 1.78
CA THR A 223 -6.82 1.90 3.10
C THR A 223 -6.72 3.41 3.31
N PHE A 224 -6.48 3.85 4.54
CA PHE A 224 -6.30 5.27 4.88
C PHE A 224 -5.22 5.97 4.03
N LEU A 225 -4.17 5.27 3.63
CA LEU A 225 -3.11 5.78 2.75
C LEU A 225 -3.39 5.58 1.25
N GLY A 226 -4.59 5.13 0.88
CA GLY A 226 -5.02 4.98 -0.51
C GLY A 226 -4.59 3.67 -1.18
N VAL A 227 -4.06 2.70 -0.43
CA VAL A 227 -3.69 1.38 -0.97
C VAL A 227 -4.96 0.63 -1.38
N ASP A 228 -4.97 0.07 -2.56
CA ASP A 228 -6.08 -0.76 -3.03
C ASP A 228 -5.90 -2.25 -2.65
N PRO A 229 -7.00 -3.02 -2.60
CA PRO A 229 -6.96 -4.43 -2.21
C PRO A 229 -6.09 -5.28 -3.14
N ALA A 230 -6.06 -4.97 -4.43
CA ALA A 230 -5.26 -5.68 -5.42
C ALA A 230 -3.75 -5.53 -5.13
N ALA A 231 -3.27 -4.28 -4.96
CA ALA A 231 -1.86 -3.99 -4.66
C ALA A 231 -1.43 -4.61 -3.32
N ALA A 232 -2.27 -4.50 -2.28
CA ALA A 232 -2.04 -5.13 -0.99
C ALA A 232 -1.90 -6.65 -1.13
N THR A 233 -2.84 -7.29 -1.81
CA THR A 233 -2.89 -8.74 -2.00
C THR A 233 -1.69 -9.26 -2.79
N VAL A 234 -1.34 -8.60 -3.91
CA VAL A 234 -0.17 -8.96 -4.73
C VAL A 234 1.11 -8.85 -3.91
N THR A 235 1.26 -7.79 -3.14
CA THR A 235 2.45 -7.56 -2.29
C THR A 235 2.58 -8.64 -1.22
N LEU A 236 1.54 -8.84 -0.41
CA LEU A 236 1.57 -9.79 0.71
C LEU A 236 1.70 -11.25 0.24
N THR A 237 1.02 -11.62 -0.86
CA THR A 237 1.16 -12.94 -1.49
C THR A 237 2.61 -13.18 -1.95
N SER A 238 3.24 -12.18 -2.58
CA SER A 238 4.61 -12.32 -3.09
C SER A 238 5.66 -12.36 -1.99
N LEU A 239 5.43 -11.71 -0.86
CA LEU A 239 6.29 -11.74 0.32
C LEU A 239 6.18 -13.04 1.13
N GLY A 240 5.30 -13.98 0.71
CA GLY A 240 5.22 -15.31 1.29
C GLY A 240 4.27 -15.41 2.49
N ALA A 241 3.21 -14.61 2.56
CA ALA A 241 2.08 -14.90 3.43
C ALA A 241 1.50 -16.29 3.11
N ASP A 242 0.99 -16.99 4.12
CA ASP A 242 0.36 -18.30 3.95
C ASP A 242 -1.17 -18.18 3.70
N ALA A 243 -1.77 -17.09 4.17
CA ALA A 243 -3.11 -16.63 3.83
C ALA A 243 -3.16 -15.11 3.82
N VAL A 244 -4.04 -14.54 2.99
CA VAL A 244 -4.28 -13.10 2.92
C VAL A 244 -5.77 -12.81 3.04
N GLY A 245 -6.15 -11.58 3.41
CA GLY A 245 -7.56 -11.27 3.53
C GLY A 245 -7.87 -9.87 4.02
N VAL A 246 -9.11 -9.73 4.48
CA VAL A 246 -9.67 -8.46 4.96
C VAL A 246 -10.36 -8.64 6.30
N ASN A 247 -10.24 -7.66 7.18
CA ASN A 247 -10.94 -7.65 8.45
C ASN A 247 -11.32 -6.24 8.90
N CYS A 248 -12.23 -6.15 9.86
CA CYS A 248 -12.63 -4.90 10.53
C CYS A 248 -13.21 -3.84 9.57
N SER A 249 -13.21 -2.56 9.95
CA SER A 249 -13.68 -1.34 9.28
C SER A 249 -15.16 -1.30 8.96
N ALA A 250 -15.73 -2.36 8.39
CA ALA A 250 -17.08 -2.36 7.85
C ALA A 250 -17.82 -3.66 8.14
N GLY A 251 -19.12 -3.66 7.87
CA GLY A 251 -19.96 -4.85 7.95
C GLY A 251 -19.73 -5.82 6.77
N PRO A 252 -20.36 -7.00 6.83
CA PRO A 252 -20.13 -8.02 5.82
C PRO A 252 -20.55 -7.59 4.41
N ARG A 253 -21.59 -6.75 4.29
CA ARG A 253 -22.09 -6.24 3.01
C ARG A 253 -21.05 -5.39 2.29
N GLU A 254 -20.47 -4.45 3.02
CA GLU A 254 -19.50 -3.48 2.50
C GLU A 254 -18.17 -4.12 2.14
N LEU A 255 -17.75 -5.20 2.86
CA LEU A 255 -16.49 -5.88 2.61
C LEU A 255 -16.52 -6.86 1.44
N ARG A 256 -17.70 -7.26 0.93
CA ARG A 256 -17.79 -8.22 -0.18
C ARG A 256 -17.08 -7.76 -1.45
N PRO A 257 -17.23 -6.51 -1.93
CA PRO A 257 -16.48 -6.04 -3.10
C PRO A 257 -14.97 -6.07 -2.90
N VAL A 258 -14.49 -5.77 -1.69
CA VAL A 258 -13.07 -5.84 -1.32
C VAL A 258 -12.58 -7.29 -1.35
N LEU A 259 -13.39 -8.22 -0.82
CA LEU A 259 -13.09 -9.66 -0.87
C LEU A 259 -12.99 -10.17 -2.32
N GLU A 260 -13.92 -9.78 -3.20
CA GLU A 260 -13.91 -10.16 -4.62
C GLU A 260 -12.61 -9.72 -5.30
N GLU A 261 -12.14 -8.50 -5.00
CA GLU A 261 -10.87 -7.99 -5.53
C GLU A 261 -9.65 -8.76 -5.00
N VAL A 262 -9.61 -9.07 -3.69
CA VAL A 262 -8.58 -9.92 -3.09
C VAL A 262 -8.54 -11.30 -3.77
N LEU A 263 -9.70 -11.91 -3.96
CA LEU A 263 -9.85 -13.22 -4.59
C LEU A 263 -9.32 -13.28 -6.02
N CYS A 264 -9.40 -12.17 -6.76
CA CYS A 264 -8.90 -12.08 -8.14
C CYS A 264 -7.36 -11.98 -8.21
N HIS A 265 -6.68 -11.60 -7.12
CA HIS A 265 -5.26 -11.26 -7.14
C HIS A 265 -4.37 -12.23 -6.35
N THR A 266 -4.93 -13.30 -5.77
CA THR A 266 -4.14 -14.32 -5.07
C THR A 266 -4.60 -15.73 -5.39
N HIS A 267 -3.68 -16.68 -5.26
CA HIS A 267 -3.96 -18.12 -5.28
C HIS A 267 -4.01 -18.71 -3.85
N LEU A 268 -3.65 -17.92 -2.84
CA LEU A 268 -3.63 -18.32 -1.43
C LEU A 268 -5.04 -18.47 -0.86
N PRO A 269 -5.20 -19.17 0.25
CA PRO A 269 -6.41 -19.11 1.08
C PRO A 269 -6.75 -17.65 1.43
N VAL A 270 -8.03 -17.31 1.35
CA VAL A 270 -8.48 -15.93 1.64
C VAL A 270 -9.35 -15.93 2.88
N MET A 271 -9.00 -15.02 3.79
CA MET A 271 -9.62 -14.80 5.08
C MET A 271 -10.54 -13.57 5.04
N ILE A 272 -11.70 -13.68 5.70
CA ILE A 272 -12.61 -12.56 5.91
C ILE A 272 -13.18 -12.57 7.33
N GLN A 273 -13.01 -11.44 8.04
CA GLN A 273 -13.51 -11.23 9.42
C GLN A 273 -14.18 -9.85 9.51
N PRO A 274 -15.45 -9.73 9.09
CA PRO A 274 -16.20 -8.47 9.17
C PRO A 274 -16.53 -8.10 10.61
N ASN A 275 -16.85 -6.82 10.83
CA ASN A 275 -17.57 -6.37 12.00
C ASN A 275 -19.03 -6.87 11.96
N ALA A 276 -19.71 -6.91 13.11
CA ALA A 276 -21.15 -7.17 13.16
C ALA A 276 -21.99 -5.95 12.71
N GLY A 277 -21.58 -5.30 11.60
CA GLY A 277 -22.12 -4.06 11.08
C GLY A 277 -21.25 -2.84 11.34
N LEU A 278 -21.73 -1.65 11.02
CA LEU A 278 -21.03 -0.40 11.31
C LEU A 278 -21.26 -0.01 12.78
N PRO A 279 -20.21 0.45 13.50
CA PRO A 279 -20.36 0.88 14.88
C PRO A 279 -21.27 2.10 14.96
N ARG A 280 -22.29 2.06 15.85
CA ARG A 280 -23.15 3.18 16.19
C ARG A 280 -23.05 3.46 17.68
N LEU A 281 -23.11 4.73 18.05
CA LEU A 281 -23.15 5.12 19.45
C LEU A 281 -24.61 5.29 19.86
N GLU A 282 -25.11 4.39 20.73
CA GLU A 282 -26.43 4.49 21.38
C GLU A 282 -26.21 4.54 22.90
N ASP A 283 -26.77 5.54 23.57
CA ASP A 283 -26.68 5.74 25.02
C ASP A 283 -25.24 5.64 25.61
N SER A 284 -24.24 6.12 24.85
CA SER A 284 -22.80 6.05 25.20
C SER A 284 -22.15 4.67 25.07
N GLU A 285 -22.86 3.69 24.53
CA GLU A 285 -22.34 2.35 24.20
C GLU A 285 -22.18 2.20 22.68
N THR A 286 -21.15 1.48 22.27
CA THR A 286 -20.96 1.13 20.86
C THR A 286 -21.82 -0.10 20.56
N VAL A 287 -22.81 0.07 19.67
CA VAL A 287 -23.74 -0.97 19.24
C VAL A 287 -23.45 -1.36 17.79
N TYR A 288 -23.63 -2.62 17.47
CA TYR A 288 -23.53 -3.20 16.14
C TYR A 288 -24.87 -3.82 15.74
N ASP A 289 -25.31 -3.67 14.49
CA ASP A 289 -26.66 -3.95 14.05
C ASP A 289 -26.86 -5.21 13.20
N VAL A 290 -25.79 -5.92 12.86
CA VAL A 290 -25.90 -7.19 12.10
C VAL A 290 -26.09 -8.38 13.04
N ALA A 291 -27.26 -9.02 12.95
CA ALA A 291 -27.59 -10.19 13.76
C ALA A 291 -26.83 -11.45 13.31
N PRO A 292 -26.67 -12.47 14.19
CA PRO A 292 -25.96 -13.72 13.86
C PRO A 292 -26.46 -14.45 12.61
N GLU A 293 -27.77 -14.45 12.37
CA GLU A 293 -28.38 -15.11 11.20
C GLU A 293 -28.04 -14.38 9.91
N GLU A 294 -28.08 -13.05 9.92
CA GLU A 294 -27.68 -12.22 8.78
C GLU A 294 -26.18 -12.35 8.50
N PHE A 295 -25.37 -12.36 9.56
CA PHE A 295 -23.92 -12.57 9.47
C PHE A 295 -23.58 -13.91 8.81
N ALA A 296 -24.29 -14.99 9.20
CA ALA A 296 -24.14 -16.31 8.59
C ALA A 296 -24.63 -16.34 7.13
N HIS A 297 -25.66 -15.57 6.78
CA HIS A 297 -26.10 -15.44 5.39
C HIS A 297 -24.99 -14.83 4.51
N TRP A 298 -24.34 -13.74 4.96
CA TRP A 298 -23.21 -13.15 4.23
C TRP A 298 -22.02 -14.10 4.14
N ALA A 299 -21.73 -14.83 5.21
CA ALA A 299 -20.66 -15.84 5.22
C ALA A 299 -20.88 -16.95 4.18
N ALA A 300 -22.14 -17.36 3.95
CA ALA A 300 -22.47 -18.30 2.89
C ALA A 300 -22.09 -17.76 1.50
N LEU A 301 -22.34 -16.48 1.23
CA LEU A 301 -21.94 -15.82 -0.01
C LEU A 301 -20.41 -15.72 -0.14
N PHE A 302 -19.70 -15.38 0.95
CA PHE A 302 -18.23 -15.34 0.94
C PHE A 302 -17.60 -16.68 0.60
N LEU A 303 -18.17 -17.78 1.11
CA LEU A 303 -17.73 -19.14 0.77
C LEU A 303 -18.04 -19.49 -0.71
N GLU A 304 -19.14 -18.99 -1.26
CA GLU A 304 -19.47 -19.15 -2.68
C GLU A 304 -18.53 -18.36 -3.59
N ASP A 305 -18.13 -17.17 -3.16
CA ASP A 305 -17.15 -16.32 -3.85
C ASP A 305 -15.75 -16.94 -3.79
N GLY A 306 -15.46 -17.78 -2.75
CA GLY A 306 -14.21 -18.54 -2.63
C GLY A 306 -13.35 -18.20 -1.42
N ALA A 307 -13.86 -17.50 -0.41
CA ALA A 307 -13.18 -17.39 0.89
C ALA A 307 -13.07 -18.79 1.53
N SER A 308 -12.03 -18.98 2.33
CA SER A 308 -11.73 -20.27 2.96
C SER A 308 -11.49 -20.19 4.46
N ILE A 309 -11.32 -18.97 4.96
CA ILE A 309 -11.11 -18.73 6.39
C ILE A 309 -12.12 -17.67 6.80
N LEU A 310 -12.97 -18.02 7.76
CA LEU A 310 -14.03 -17.15 8.27
C LEU A 310 -13.76 -16.80 9.72
N GLY A 311 -14.28 -15.68 10.17
CA GLY A 311 -14.28 -15.26 11.57
C GLY A 311 -15.08 -13.99 11.73
N GLY A 312 -14.98 -13.38 12.90
CA GLY A 312 -15.60 -12.09 13.16
C GLY A 312 -14.61 -11.10 13.77
N CYS A 313 -14.84 -9.81 13.58
CA CYS A 313 -14.12 -8.72 14.22
C CYS A 313 -15.05 -7.97 15.18
N CYS A 314 -14.92 -6.65 15.31
CA CYS A 314 -15.65 -5.87 16.31
C CYS A 314 -17.15 -6.12 16.32
N GLY A 315 -17.72 -6.19 17.52
CA GLY A 315 -19.15 -6.42 17.76
C GLY A 315 -19.63 -7.86 17.57
N THR A 316 -18.82 -8.76 17.01
CA THR A 316 -19.21 -10.18 16.92
C THR A 316 -19.13 -10.86 18.30
N THR A 317 -20.03 -11.79 18.52
CA THR A 317 -20.21 -12.53 19.80
C THR A 317 -20.10 -14.03 19.56
N PRO A 318 -20.05 -14.85 20.60
CA PRO A 318 -20.13 -16.31 20.47
C PRO A 318 -21.34 -16.79 19.67
N ASP A 319 -22.46 -16.04 19.65
CA ASP A 319 -23.64 -16.40 18.87
C ASP A 319 -23.40 -16.26 17.36
N HIS A 320 -22.65 -15.24 16.93
CA HIS A 320 -22.22 -15.10 15.53
C HIS A 320 -21.37 -16.30 15.11
N ILE A 321 -20.38 -16.68 15.92
CA ILE A 321 -19.50 -17.82 15.61
C ILE A 321 -20.28 -19.13 15.61
N ARG A 322 -21.28 -19.30 16.50
CA ARG A 322 -22.16 -20.46 16.52
C ARG A 322 -23.02 -20.56 15.24
N ALA A 323 -23.52 -19.41 14.74
CA ALA A 323 -24.25 -19.36 13.49
C ALA A 323 -23.36 -19.73 12.29
N LEU A 324 -22.09 -19.26 12.26
CA LEU A 324 -21.11 -19.67 11.26
C LEU A 324 -20.81 -21.18 11.35
N ARG A 325 -20.63 -21.74 12.54
CA ARG A 325 -20.39 -23.17 12.72
C ARG A 325 -21.59 -23.99 12.19
N ALA A 326 -22.80 -23.61 12.53
CA ALA A 326 -24.01 -24.27 12.02
C ALA A 326 -24.08 -24.24 10.49
N LEU A 327 -23.70 -23.11 9.85
CA LEU A 327 -23.60 -23.01 8.40
C LEU A 327 -22.57 -24.02 7.83
N LEU A 328 -21.38 -24.09 8.44
CA LEU A 328 -20.32 -24.99 7.98
C LEU A 328 -20.70 -26.46 8.16
N ASP A 329 -21.34 -26.83 9.28
CA ASP A 329 -21.80 -28.17 9.56
C ASP A 329 -22.88 -28.62 8.57
N CYS A 330 -23.78 -27.72 8.17
CA CYS A 330 -24.78 -27.97 7.12
C CYS A 330 -24.18 -28.19 5.73
N ARG A 331 -23.07 -27.50 5.42
CA ARG A 331 -22.36 -27.65 4.14
C ARG A 331 -21.54 -28.94 4.04
N GLY A 332 -21.20 -29.54 5.17
CA GLY A 332 -20.30 -30.70 5.27
C GLY A 332 -18.82 -30.28 5.08
N ALA A 333 -17.90 -31.15 5.48
CA ALA A 333 -16.47 -30.95 5.33
C ALA A 333 -16.07 -31.00 3.86
N GLY A 334 -16.17 -29.86 3.17
CA GLY A 334 -15.69 -29.68 1.79
C GLY A 334 -14.22 -29.25 1.79
N SER A 335 -13.36 -29.99 1.06
CA SER A 335 -12.05 -29.45 0.72
C SER A 335 -12.22 -28.31 -0.28
N ILE A 336 -11.49 -27.23 -0.08
CA ILE A 336 -11.45 -26.13 -1.04
C ILE A 336 -10.38 -26.47 -2.07
N PRO A 337 -10.73 -26.59 -3.35
CA PRO A 337 -9.71 -26.83 -4.37
C PRO A 337 -8.75 -25.64 -4.39
N PRO A 338 -7.42 -25.88 -4.38
CA PRO A 338 -6.44 -24.82 -4.50
C PRO A 338 -6.70 -24.04 -5.79
N ARG A 339 -6.67 -22.71 -5.70
CA ARG A 339 -6.83 -21.87 -6.90
C ARG A 339 -5.63 -22.06 -7.81
N PRO A 340 -5.85 -22.34 -9.11
CA PRO A 340 -4.75 -22.48 -10.05
C PRO A 340 -4.05 -21.12 -10.22
N ARG A 341 -2.73 -21.15 -10.33
CA ARG A 341 -1.96 -20.00 -10.79
C ARG A 341 -2.24 -19.76 -12.27
N ASP A 342 -2.46 -18.51 -12.65
CA ASP A 342 -2.83 -18.13 -14.02
C ASP A 342 -1.62 -17.84 -14.94
N GLY A 343 -0.37 -17.92 -14.43
CA GLY A 343 0.86 -17.65 -15.19
C GLY A 343 1.06 -16.17 -15.54
N LEU A 344 0.29 -15.26 -14.93
CA LEU A 344 0.44 -13.83 -15.10
C LEU A 344 1.46 -13.25 -14.11
N SER A 345 2.28 -12.30 -14.58
CA SER A 345 3.12 -11.48 -13.72
C SER A 345 2.33 -10.27 -13.24
N ARG A 346 2.21 -10.10 -11.95
CA ARG A 346 1.55 -8.96 -11.33
C ARG A 346 2.54 -8.18 -10.48
N LEU A 347 2.72 -6.92 -10.81
CA LEU A 347 3.63 -5.99 -10.14
C LEU A 347 2.84 -4.75 -9.76
N CYS A 348 3.17 -4.13 -8.64
CA CYS A 348 2.40 -3.00 -8.15
C CYS A 348 3.28 -2.03 -7.35
N GLY A 349 2.87 -0.78 -7.35
CA GLY A 349 3.23 0.15 -6.30
C GLY A 349 2.26 0.00 -5.13
N TRP A 350 1.84 1.12 -4.55
CA TRP A 350 0.85 1.11 -3.47
C TRP A 350 -0.59 1.26 -4.00
N GLN A 351 -0.76 1.52 -5.29
CA GLN A 351 -2.05 1.62 -5.96
C GLN A 351 -1.96 1.07 -7.38
N GLY A 352 -2.93 0.27 -7.77
CA GLY A 352 -2.99 -0.37 -9.07
C GLY A 352 -2.00 -1.52 -9.27
N VAL A 353 -2.39 -2.48 -10.07
CA VAL A 353 -1.59 -3.64 -10.43
C VAL A 353 -1.34 -3.65 -11.93
N VAL A 354 -0.06 -3.65 -12.31
CA VAL A 354 0.34 -3.89 -13.69
C VAL A 354 0.44 -5.39 -13.93
N THR A 355 -0.44 -5.91 -14.77
CA THR A 355 -0.49 -7.33 -15.12
C THR A 355 0.12 -7.55 -16.50
N LEU A 356 1.11 -8.41 -16.56
CA LEU A 356 1.85 -8.73 -17.79
C LEU A 356 1.70 -10.21 -18.14
N ASP A 357 1.26 -10.46 -19.34
CA ASP A 357 1.41 -11.75 -20.02
C ASP A 357 2.52 -11.70 -21.07
N LEU A 358 2.62 -12.73 -21.87
CA LEU A 358 3.59 -12.74 -22.97
C LEU A 358 3.22 -11.78 -24.13
N GLY A 359 1.98 -11.35 -24.28
CA GLY A 359 1.52 -10.41 -25.32
C GLY A 359 1.65 -8.94 -24.94
N THR A 360 1.66 -8.62 -23.66
CA THR A 360 1.58 -7.24 -23.14
C THR A 360 2.81 -6.41 -23.49
N ILE A 361 2.60 -5.17 -23.95
CA ILE A 361 3.61 -4.13 -24.09
C ILE A 361 3.46 -3.17 -22.91
N ALA A 362 4.53 -3.00 -22.12
CA ALA A 362 4.60 -2.06 -21.01
C ALA A 362 5.80 -1.11 -21.15
N THR A 363 5.68 0.04 -20.49
CA THR A 363 6.65 1.14 -20.57
C THR A 363 7.27 1.43 -19.22
N VAL A 364 8.60 1.48 -19.16
CA VAL A 364 9.35 1.91 -17.98
C VAL A 364 9.96 3.26 -18.25
N GLY A 365 9.62 4.24 -17.42
CA GLY A 365 10.21 5.58 -17.48
C GLY A 365 11.65 5.58 -16.95
N GLU A 366 12.62 6.11 -17.74
CA GLU A 366 14.06 6.07 -17.43
C GLU A 366 14.61 7.36 -16.80
N ARG A 367 13.77 8.39 -16.54
CA ARG A 367 14.30 9.73 -16.16
C ARG A 367 14.88 9.84 -14.76
N MET A 368 14.62 8.87 -13.89
CA MET A 368 15.25 8.80 -12.56
C MET A 368 16.56 7.99 -12.55
N ASN A 369 17.15 7.76 -13.72
CA ASN A 369 18.53 7.31 -13.85
C ASN A 369 19.43 8.54 -14.07
N PRO A 370 20.47 8.77 -13.23
CA PRO A 370 21.30 9.99 -13.32
C PRO A 370 22.19 10.03 -14.55
N THR A 371 22.35 8.92 -15.27
CA THR A 371 23.22 8.84 -16.45
C THR A 371 22.73 9.78 -17.55
N GLY A 372 23.57 10.77 -17.94
CA GLY A 372 23.23 11.75 -18.97
C GLY A 372 22.23 12.84 -18.54
N ARG A 373 21.85 12.92 -17.25
CA ARG A 373 20.84 13.87 -16.74
C ARG A 373 21.41 14.80 -15.68
N PRO A 374 21.85 16.05 -16.05
CA PRO A 374 22.49 16.98 -15.12
C PRO A 374 21.61 17.40 -13.94
N ALA A 375 20.30 17.59 -14.16
CA ALA A 375 19.37 17.99 -13.10
C ALA A 375 19.24 16.88 -12.03
N MET A 376 19.09 15.62 -12.45
CA MET A 376 19.02 14.47 -11.53
C MET A 376 20.33 14.31 -10.75
N LYS A 377 21.49 14.44 -11.41
CA LYS A 377 22.80 14.43 -10.72
C LYS A 377 22.89 15.52 -9.66
N LYS A 378 22.48 16.74 -9.99
CA LYS A 378 22.49 17.87 -9.05
C LYS A 378 21.61 17.60 -7.83
N ALA A 379 20.42 17.08 -8.04
CA ALA A 379 19.49 16.73 -6.96
C ALA A 379 20.08 15.65 -6.04
N LEU A 380 20.65 14.57 -6.60
CA LEU A 380 21.27 13.50 -5.84
C LEU A 380 22.48 13.99 -5.01
N TYR A 381 23.38 14.77 -5.59
CA TYR A 381 24.53 15.34 -4.86
C TYR A 381 24.10 16.32 -3.76
N ALA A 382 22.98 17.04 -3.96
CA ALA A 382 22.42 17.94 -2.97
C ALA A 382 21.58 17.21 -1.90
N LYS A 383 21.35 15.90 -2.06
CA LYS A 383 20.40 15.11 -1.27
C LYS A 383 18.99 15.70 -1.28
N ASP A 384 18.61 16.35 -2.38
CA ASP A 384 17.29 16.89 -2.61
C ASP A 384 16.42 15.81 -3.25
N TRP A 385 15.94 14.90 -2.39
CA TRP A 385 15.17 13.75 -2.81
C TRP A 385 13.81 14.11 -3.42
N GLU A 386 13.23 15.24 -2.97
CA GLU A 386 11.94 15.71 -3.48
C GLU A 386 12.10 16.21 -4.92
N ALA A 387 13.12 17.01 -5.21
CA ALA A 387 13.42 17.43 -6.57
C ALA A 387 13.79 16.25 -7.49
N ALA A 388 14.49 15.24 -6.98
CA ALA A 388 14.78 14.02 -7.72
C ALA A 388 13.51 13.22 -8.05
N ALA A 389 12.54 13.18 -7.14
CA ALA A 389 11.28 12.43 -7.29
C ALA A 389 10.26 13.12 -8.23
N GLU A 390 10.38 14.42 -8.51
CA GLU A 390 9.43 15.12 -9.40
C GLU A 390 9.37 14.52 -10.81
N ALA A 391 10.48 13.96 -11.30
CA ALA A 391 10.50 13.26 -12.57
C ALA A 391 9.52 12.06 -12.62
N ALA A 392 9.15 11.48 -11.46
CA ALA A 392 8.17 10.40 -11.38
C ALA A 392 6.78 10.87 -11.80
N VAL A 393 6.34 12.04 -11.29
CA VAL A 393 5.02 12.63 -11.62
C VAL A 393 4.86 12.86 -13.11
N TRP A 394 5.92 13.37 -13.75
CA TRP A 394 5.89 13.61 -15.19
C TRP A 394 5.81 12.32 -16.00
N GLN A 395 6.63 11.32 -15.63
CA GLN A 395 6.63 10.02 -16.33
C GLN A 395 5.30 9.28 -16.20
N GLU A 396 4.66 9.36 -15.03
CA GLU A 396 3.31 8.83 -14.81
C GLU A 396 2.29 9.50 -15.76
N ARG A 397 2.29 10.82 -15.85
CA ARG A 397 1.41 11.58 -16.77
C ARG A 397 1.69 11.30 -18.24
N GLU A 398 2.91 10.99 -18.58
CA GLU A 398 3.34 10.62 -19.94
C GLU A 398 3.00 9.17 -20.30
N GLY A 399 2.42 8.41 -19.36
CA GLY A 399 1.93 7.06 -19.56
C GLY A 399 2.97 5.96 -19.33
N ALA A 400 3.92 6.17 -18.42
CA ALA A 400 4.76 5.10 -17.92
C ALA A 400 3.93 4.12 -17.08
N ASP A 401 4.19 2.82 -17.24
CA ASP A 401 3.60 1.76 -16.41
C ASP A 401 4.48 1.45 -15.19
N PHE A 402 5.79 1.71 -15.29
CA PHE A 402 6.81 1.52 -14.26
C PHE A 402 7.80 2.68 -14.25
N LEU A 403 8.55 2.81 -13.15
CA LEU A 403 9.61 3.81 -12.99
C LEU A 403 10.94 3.16 -12.64
N VAL A 404 12.02 3.42 -13.41
CA VAL A 404 13.39 3.08 -13.00
C VAL A 404 13.81 3.98 -11.86
N VAL A 405 14.46 3.40 -10.84
CA VAL A 405 15.07 4.13 -9.73
C VAL A 405 16.52 3.73 -9.61
N ASN A 406 17.43 4.68 -9.82
CA ASN A 406 18.88 4.48 -9.76
C ASN A 406 19.53 5.68 -9.06
N ALA A 407 20.39 5.42 -8.07
CA ALA A 407 21.17 6.41 -7.32
C ALA A 407 22.70 6.30 -7.56
N GLY A 408 23.13 5.42 -8.49
CA GLY A 408 24.54 5.10 -8.73
C GLY A 408 25.31 6.27 -9.36
N LEU A 409 26.02 7.03 -8.53
CA LEU A 409 26.94 8.09 -8.91
C LEU A 409 28.25 7.94 -8.12
N PRO A 410 29.40 8.35 -8.70
CA PRO A 410 30.63 8.47 -7.93
C PRO A 410 30.41 9.33 -6.68
N ASP A 411 30.99 8.94 -5.57
CA ASP A 411 30.96 9.66 -4.29
C ASP A 411 29.58 9.76 -3.61
N ILE A 412 28.56 8.99 -4.06
CA ILE A 412 27.28 8.84 -3.38
C ILE A 412 27.23 7.46 -2.69
N ASP A 413 26.86 7.44 -1.43
CA ASP A 413 26.49 6.22 -0.72
C ASP A 413 25.11 5.75 -1.18
N GLU A 414 25.08 4.72 -2.04
CA GLU A 414 23.83 4.14 -2.53
C GLU A 414 22.98 3.54 -1.40
N GLY A 415 23.63 3.09 -0.32
CA GLY A 415 22.94 2.55 0.86
C GLY A 415 22.14 3.59 1.64
N GLU A 416 22.43 4.88 1.49
CA GLU A 416 21.66 6.00 2.01
C GLU A 416 20.72 6.57 0.92
N ALA A 417 21.25 6.80 -0.27
CA ALA A 417 20.56 7.53 -1.32
C ALA A 417 19.39 6.75 -1.95
N LEU A 418 19.57 5.47 -2.20
CA LEU A 418 18.56 4.66 -2.89
C LEU A 418 17.27 4.48 -2.08
N PRO A 419 17.29 4.09 -0.80
CA PRO A 419 16.08 4.02 0.01
C PRO A 419 15.41 5.40 0.21
N ALA A 420 16.18 6.47 0.38
CA ALA A 420 15.64 7.83 0.50
C ALA A 420 14.91 8.27 -0.78
N LEU A 421 15.47 7.95 -1.94
CA LEU A 421 14.86 8.23 -3.24
C LEU A 421 13.57 7.40 -3.45
N VAL A 422 13.58 6.11 -3.08
CA VAL A 422 12.38 5.25 -3.11
C VAL A 422 11.26 5.84 -2.26
N LEU A 423 11.56 6.26 -1.02
CA LEU A 423 10.58 6.90 -0.14
C LEU A 423 10.04 8.20 -0.74
N ALA A 424 10.90 9.04 -1.33
CA ALA A 424 10.48 10.29 -1.95
C ALA A 424 9.56 10.08 -3.16
N ILE A 425 9.88 9.10 -4.03
CA ILE A 425 9.06 8.76 -5.19
C ILE A 425 7.67 8.27 -4.75
N GLN A 426 7.60 7.44 -3.74
CA GLN A 426 6.33 6.88 -3.23
C GLN A 426 5.41 7.92 -2.56
N LYS A 427 5.91 9.12 -2.27
CA LYS A 427 5.06 10.26 -1.86
C LYS A 427 4.25 10.83 -3.03
N VAL A 428 4.78 10.74 -4.24
CA VAL A 428 4.28 11.50 -5.40
C VAL A 428 3.74 10.62 -6.52
N SER A 429 4.11 9.33 -6.58
CA SER A 429 3.65 8.40 -7.61
C SER A 429 3.30 7.03 -7.03
N PRO A 430 2.17 6.42 -7.44
CA PRO A 430 1.76 5.07 -7.04
C PRO A 430 2.36 3.97 -7.93
N LEU A 431 3.11 4.30 -8.98
CA LEU A 431 3.60 3.33 -9.96
C LEU A 431 4.60 2.33 -9.36
N PRO A 432 4.62 1.08 -9.82
CA PRO A 432 5.62 0.09 -9.42
C PRO A 432 7.03 0.50 -9.87
N LEU A 433 8.01 0.17 -9.04
CA LEU A 433 9.40 0.56 -9.22
C LEU A 433 10.24 -0.56 -9.85
N VAL A 434 11.15 -0.19 -10.74
CA VAL A 434 12.27 -1.03 -11.21
C VAL A 434 13.52 -0.51 -10.51
N ILE A 435 13.93 -1.20 -9.44
CA ILE A 435 15.06 -0.76 -8.59
C ILE A 435 16.36 -1.24 -9.20
N ASP A 436 17.15 -0.29 -9.68
CA ASP A 436 18.39 -0.52 -10.43
C ASP A 436 19.61 -0.20 -9.55
N CYS A 437 20.22 -1.28 -9.03
CA CYS A 437 21.37 -1.21 -8.14
C CYS A 437 22.20 -2.49 -8.23
N SER A 438 23.52 -2.35 -8.25
CA SER A 438 24.45 -3.48 -8.26
C SER A 438 24.98 -3.87 -6.87
N ASP A 439 24.82 -3.02 -5.86
CA ASP A 439 25.17 -3.32 -4.47
C ASP A 439 24.00 -4.02 -3.76
N PRO A 440 24.17 -5.32 -3.37
CA PRO A 440 23.10 -6.06 -2.70
C PRO A 440 22.63 -5.44 -1.38
N ALA A 441 23.53 -4.79 -0.63
CA ALA A 441 23.20 -4.20 0.66
C ALA A 441 22.36 -2.92 0.50
N ALA A 442 22.72 -2.07 -0.46
CA ALA A 442 21.93 -0.89 -0.82
C ALA A 442 20.57 -1.27 -1.38
N LEU A 443 20.55 -2.29 -2.26
CA LEU A 443 19.32 -2.82 -2.85
C LEU A 443 18.39 -3.37 -1.77
N GLU A 444 18.87 -4.15 -0.80
CA GLU A 444 18.06 -4.67 0.28
C GLU A 444 17.40 -3.56 1.11
N LYS A 445 18.15 -2.52 1.47
CA LYS A 445 17.60 -1.36 2.17
C LYS A 445 16.48 -0.68 1.36
N ALA A 446 16.65 -0.53 0.06
CA ALA A 446 15.61 0.02 -0.81
C ALA A 446 14.38 -0.91 -0.92
N LEU A 447 14.61 -2.22 -1.03
CA LEU A 447 13.53 -3.20 -1.06
C LEU A 447 12.72 -3.21 0.24
N ARG A 448 13.33 -2.97 1.40
CA ARG A 448 12.64 -2.89 2.70
C ARG A 448 11.61 -1.78 2.71
N VAL A 449 11.97 -0.58 2.24
CA VAL A 449 11.09 0.61 2.27
C VAL A 449 10.20 0.75 1.03
N CYS A 450 10.34 -0.14 0.04
CA CYS A 450 9.50 -0.13 -1.15
C CYS A 450 8.09 -0.66 -0.83
N ARG A 451 7.08 0.17 -1.06
CA ARG A 451 5.66 -0.21 -1.00
C ARG A 451 5.28 -0.94 -2.29
N GLY A 452 4.56 -2.03 -2.14
CA GLY A 452 4.17 -2.84 -3.29
C GLY A 452 5.22 -3.90 -3.67
N ARG A 453 5.07 -4.40 -4.89
CA ARG A 453 5.90 -5.45 -5.48
C ARG A 453 6.75 -4.89 -6.61
N PRO A 454 8.03 -4.52 -6.38
CA PRO A 454 8.93 -3.95 -7.38
C PRO A 454 9.57 -5.02 -8.26
N VAL A 455 10.35 -4.55 -9.25
CA VAL A 455 11.24 -5.35 -10.07
C VAL A 455 12.70 -5.08 -9.65
N LEU A 456 13.48 -6.14 -9.43
CA LEU A 456 14.91 -6.06 -9.17
C LEU A 456 15.66 -5.98 -10.51
N ASN A 457 16.45 -4.93 -10.72
CA ASN A 457 17.33 -4.74 -11.86
C ASN A 457 18.79 -4.65 -11.34
N SER A 458 19.63 -5.65 -11.56
CA SER A 458 19.48 -6.86 -12.31
C SER A 458 20.43 -7.99 -11.82
N VAL A 459 20.23 -9.17 -12.34
CA VAL A 459 21.16 -10.29 -12.18
C VAL A 459 21.81 -10.62 -13.53
N ASN A 460 23.11 -10.95 -13.53
CA ASN A 460 23.84 -11.42 -14.71
C ASN A 460 24.39 -12.84 -14.50
N GLY A 461 25.03 -13.42 -15.52
CA GLY A 461 25.58 -14.76 -15.50
C GLY A 461 26.85 -14.98 -14.66
N GLY A 462 27.33 -13.94 -13.96
CA GLY A 462 28.44 -14.03 -13.00
C GLY A 462 28.00 -14.75 -11.72
N LYS A 463 28.89 -15.58 -11.17
CA LYS A 463 28.60 -16.39 -9.96
C LYS A 463 28.27 -15.51 -8.76
N GLU A 464 28.98 -14.41 -8.57
CA GLU A 464 28.78 -13.46 -7.45
C GLU A 464 27.43 -12.76 -7.57
N SER A 465 27.06 -12.30 -8.78
CA SER A 465 25.77 -11.66 -9.04
C SER A 465 24.61 -12.63 -8.74
N MET A 466 24.68 -13.87 -9.23
CA MET A 466 23.64 -14.87 -8.92
C MET A 466 23.56 -15.18 -7.43
N ALA A 467 24.71 -15.35 -6.75
CA ALA A 467 24.76 -15.70 -5.33
C ALA A 467 24.21 -14.62 -4.42
N SER A 468 24.32 -13.33 -4.79
CA SER A 468 23.83 -12.20 -3.99
C SER A 468 22.40 -11.76 -4.35
N MET A 469 22.07 -11.70 -5.65
CA MET A 469 20.80 -11.09 -6.11
C MET A 469 19.63 -12.08 -6.09
N LEU A 470 19.83 -13.37 -6.41
CA LEU A 470 18.72 -14.33 -6.44
C LEU A 470 18.08 -14.55 -5.08
N PRO A 471 18.83 -14.67 -3.96
CA PRO A 471 18.21 -14.76 -2.63
C PRO A 471 17.39 -13.52 -2.26
N LEU A 472 17.85 -12.31 -2.64
CA LEU A 472 17.09 -11.07 -2.40
C LEU A 472 15.79 -11.05 -3.20
N ALA A 473 15.85 -11.39 -4.50
CA ALA A 473 14.64 -11.44 -5.33
C ALA A 473 13.62 -12.45 -4.80
N ALA A 474 14.07 -13.63 -4.34
CA ALA A 474 13.22 -14.64 -3.74
C ALA A 474 12.63 -14.19 -2.39
N LYS A 475 13.47 -13.61 -1.51
CA LYS A 475 13.07 -13.12 -0.18
C LYS A 475 11.97 -12.06 -0.25
N TYR A 476 12.13 -11.09 -1.16
CA TYR A 476 11.18 -9.98 -1.31
C TYR A 476 10.09 -10.24 -2.36
N GLY A 477 10.09 -11.42 -3.01
CA GLY A 477 9.09 -11.82 -4.00
C GLY A 477 8.99 -10.88 -5.20
N THR A 478 10.11 -10.25 -5.61
CA THR A 478 10.13 -9.24 -6.66
C THR A 478 9.98 -9.85 -8.06
N GLY A 479 9.65 -9.02 -9.06
CA GLY A 479 10.05 -9.32 -10.44
C GLY A 479 11.57 -9.27 -10.56
N LEU A 480 12.14 -9.89 -11.61
CA LEU A 480 13.58 -9.98 -11.79
C LEU A 480 13.98 -9.70 -13.23
N ILE A 481 14.89 -8.77 -13.44
CA ILE A 481 15.56 -8.59 -14.73
C ILE A 481 16.82 -9.43 -14.77
N VAL A 482 16.92 -10.28 -15.80
CA VAL A 482 18.06 -11.13 -16.10
C VAL A 482 18.79 -10.59 -17.32
N LEU A 483 20.08 -10.24 -17.16
CA LEU A 483 20.90 -9.78 -18.27
C LEU A 483 21.46 -10.96 -19.08
N ALA A 484 21.38 -10.90 -20.41
CA ALA A 484 22.02 -11.83 -21.34
C ALA A 484 23.56 -11.59 -21.42
N LEU A 485 24.21 -11.55 -20.26
CA LEU A 485 25.61 -11.16 -20.03
C LEU A 485 26.24 -12.13 -19.04
N ASP A 486 27.47 -12.56 -19.32
CA ASP A 486 28.30 -13.35 -18.40
C ASP A 486 29.75 -12.82 -18.35
N ALA A 487 30.65 -13.57 -17.73
CA ALA A 487 32.06 -13.20 -17.61
C ALA A 487 32.77 -12.99 -18.97
N GLY A 488 32.24 -13.56 -20.06
CA GLY A 488 32.73 -13.37 -21.42
C GLY A 488 32.25 -12.09 -22.10
N GLY A 489 31.38 -11.32 -21.41
CA GLY A 489 30.77 -10.09 -21.96
C GLY A 489 29.50 -10.36 -22.77
N ILE A 490 29.11 -9.39 -23.61
CA ILE A 490 27.90 -9.46 -24.45
C ILE A 490 28.26 -10.14 -25.77
N SER A 491 27.64 -11.30 -26.06
CA SER A 491 27.89 -12.02 -27.31
C SER A 491 27.32 -11.29 -28.53
N SER A 492 28.00 -11.34 -29.65
CA SER A 492 27.52 -10.92 -30.97
C SER A 492 26.61 -11.95 -31.64
N GLN A 493 26.40 -13.14 -31.04
CA GLN A 493 25.51 -14.18 -31.56
C GLN A 493 24.20 -14.21 -30.76
N PRO A 494 23.02 -14.11 -31.40
CA PRO A 494 21.73 -14.06 -30.68
C PRO A 494 21.43 -15.35 -29.92
N GLU A 495 21.86 -16.53 -30.44
CA GLU A 495 21.69 -17.82 -29.76
C GLU A 495 22.50 -17.88 -28.47
N ALA A 496 23.73 -17.37 -28.47
CA ALA A 496 24.56 -17.33 -27.27
C ALA A 496 24.02 -16.39 -26.20
N ARG A 497 23.42 -15.23 -26.59
CA ARG A 497 22.69 -14.36 -25.65
C ARG A 497 21.51 -15.09 -25.03
N ARG A 498 20.66 -15.75 -25.85
CA ARG A 498 19.58 -16.62 -25.36
C ARG A 498 20.08 -17.65 -24.38
N ASP A 499 21.12 -18.44 -24.73
CA ASP A 499 21.59 -19.53 -23.90
C ASP A 499 22.14 -19.05 -22.55
N THR A 500 22.89 -17.94 -22.55
CA THR A 500 23.31 -17.28 -21.30
C THR A 500 22.13 -16.87 -20.45
N ALA A 501 21.13 -16.18 -21.03
CA ALA A 501 19.94 -15.73 -20.32
C ALA A 501 19.12 -16.89 -19.76
N LEU A 502 18.91 -17.96 -20.53
CA LEU A 502 18.17 -19.14 -20.07
C LEU A 502 18.88 -19.90 -18.93
N ARG A 503 20.21 -19.93 -18.94
CA ARG A 503 21.00 -20.49 -17.83
C ARG A 503 20.77 -19.72 -16.54
N VAL A 504 20.77 -18.36 -16.59
CA VAL A 504 20.53 -17.51 -15.43
C VAL A 504 19.07 -17.59 -14.98
N ALA A 505 18.12 -17.56 -15.92
CA ALA A 505 16.70 -17.72 -15.63
C ALA A 505 16.38 -19.07 -14.97
N GLY A 506 17.03 -20.16 -15.44
CA GLY A 506 16.90 -21.48 -14.80
C GLY A 506 17.44 -21.50 -13.35
N ALA A 507 18.52 -20.78 -13.06
CA ALA A 507 19.01 -20.61 -11.69
C ALA A 507 18.02 -19.78 -10.84
N ALA A 508 17.40 -18.77 -11.42
CA ALA A 508 16.36 -17.98 -10.75
C ALA A 508 15.12 -18.83 -10.41
N GLU A 509 14.66 -19.68 -11.35
CA GLU A 509 13.56 -20.62 -11.10
C GLU A 509 13.91 -21.61 -9.97
N GLN A 510 15.14 -22.11 -9.92
CA GLN A 510 15.62 -22.98 -8.83
C GLN A 510 15.69 -22.26 -7.47
N ALA A 511 15.92 -20.96 -7.47
CA ALA A 511 15.85 -20.11 -6.27
C ALA A 511 14.40 -19.78 -5.84
N GLY A 512 13.38 -20.26 -6.56
CA GLY A 512 11.98 -20.06 -6.25
C GLY A 512 11.30 -18.87 -6.93
N ILE A 513 12.02 -18.16 -7.83
CA ILE A 513 11.43 -17.06 -8.61
C ILE A 513 10.61 -17.66 -9.75
N ARG A 514 9.38 -17.20 -9.90
CA ARG A 514 8.45 -17.73 -10.91
C ARG A 514 8.88 -17.28 -12.31
N ARG A 515 8.72 -18.16 -13.29
CA ARG A 515 9.05 -17.90 -14.70
C ARG A 515 8.35 -16.64 -15.23
N GLU A 516 7.09 -16.45 -14.91
CA GLU A 516 6.32 -15.30 -15.31
C GLU A 516 6.85 -13.96 -14.76
N ASP A 517 7.63 -13.98 -13.70
CA ASP A 517 8.22 -12.78 -13.07
C ASP A 517 9.66 -12.50 -13.53
N ILE A 518 10.20 -13.33 -14.43
CA ILE A 518 11.54 -13.16 -15.00
C ILE A 518 11.42 -12.41 -16.34
N TRP A 519 12.12 -11.28 -16.43
CA TRP A 519 12.25 -10.47 -17.65
C TRP A 519 13.68 -10.52 -18.14
N ILE A 520 13.90 -10.90 -19.38
CA ILE A 520 15.23 -11.05 -19.95
C ILE A 520 15.60 -9.81 -20.75
N ASP A 521 16.67 -9.12 -20.34
CA ASP A 521 17.31 -8.06 -21.13
C ASP A 521 18.35 -8.65 -22.09
N CYS A 522 18.01 -8.58 -23.38
CA CYS A 522 18.87 -9.04 -24.46
C CYS A 522 20.02 -8.05 -24.77
N LEU A 523 20.07 -6.90 -24.11
CA LEU A 523 21.11 -5.87 -24.16
C LEU A 523 21.25 -5.16 -25.51
N ALA A 524 20.90 -3.87 -25.54
CA ALA A 524 21.12 -3.00 -26.68
C ALA A 524 22.55 -2.47 -26.68
N LEU A 525 23.29 -2.72 -27.77
CA LEU A 525 24.59 -2.13 -27.99
C LEU A 525 24.46 -0.83 -28.78
N ALA A 526 25.33 0.15 -28.47
CA ALA A 526 25.34 1.43 -29.17
C ALA A 526 25.71 1.22 -30.66
N ALA A 527 24.87 1.70 -31.56
CA ALA A 527 25.13 1.61 -33.01
C ALA A 527 26.39 2.40 -33.43
N SER A 528 26.80 3.40 -32.66
CA SER A 528 28.04 4.12 -32.82
C SER A 528 29.30 3.21 -32.61
N VAL A 529 29.16 2.15 -31.83
CA VAL A 529 30.25 1.19 -31.56
C VAL A 529 30.22 0.03 -32.56
N SER A 530 29.01 -0.54 -32.80
CA SER A 530 28.82 -1.64 -33.74
C SER A 530 27.47 -1.64 -34.39
N GLN A 531 27.39 -1.17 -35.65
CA GLN A 531 26.14 -1.15 -36.42
C GLN A 531 25.60 -2.56 -36.68
N LYS A 532 26.52 -3.56 -36.90
CA LYS A 532 26.11 -4.95 -37.17
C LYS A 532 25.43 -5.62 -35.98
N ASP A 533 25.83 -5.28 -34.76
CA ASP A 533 25.29 -5.87 -33.55
C ASP A 533 23.94 -5.23 -33.10
N ALA A 534 23.57 -4.10 -33.67
CA ALA A 534 22.28 -3.48 -33.36
C ALA A 534 21.09 -4.39 -33.71
N LEU A 535 21.15 -5.13 -34.81
CA LEU A 535 20.07 -6.06 -35.20
C LEU A 535 20.20 -7.46 -34.57
N VAL A 536 21.26 -7.78 -33.86
CA VAL A 536 21.38 -9.01 -33.07
C VAL A 536 20.40 -9.04 -31.92
N THR A 537 20.14 -7.90 -31.32
CA THR A 537 19.20 -7.79 -30.17
C THR A 537 17.75 -8.13 -30.51
N PRO A 538 17.11 -7.60 -31.55
CA PRO A 538 15.76 -8.04 -31.96
C PRO A 538 15.69 -9.56 -32.22
N GLU A 539 16.71 -10.15 -32.82
CA GLU A 539 16.74 -11.60 -33.03
C GLU A 539 16.88 -12.38 -31.70
N ALA A 540 17.75 -11.93 -30.79
CA ALA A 540 17.81 -12.51 -29.46
C ALA A 540 16.50 -12.41 -28.67
N ILE A 541 15.80 -11.27 -28.76
CA ILE A 541 14.44 -11.09 -28.20
C ILE A 541 13.50 -12.16 -28.76
N ARG A 542 13.48 -12.38 -30.08
CA ARG A 542 12.61 -13.37 -30.72
C ARG A 542 12.90 -14.79 -30.18
N LEU A 543 14.16 -15.14 -30.02
CA LEU A 543 14.57 -16.46 -29.51
C LEU A 543 14.18 -16.64 -28.02
N VAL A 544 14.35 -15.62 -27.21
CA VAL A 544 13.94 -15.63 -25.79
C VAL A 544 12.42 -15.74 -25.65
N ARG A 545 11.67 -15.03 -26.47
CA ARG A 545 10.21 -15.13 -26.55
C ARG A 545 9.73 -16.52 -26.90
N GLN A 546 10.38 -17.18 -27.88
CA GLN A 546 10.10 -18.56 -28.23
C GLN A 546 10.36 -19.54 -27.07
N ALA A 547 11.31 -19.23 -26.19
CA ALA A 547 11.55 -20.00 -24.99
C ALA A 547 10.53 -19.74 -23.86
N GLY A 548 9.56 -18.84 -24.05
CA GLY A 548 8.44 -18.57 -23.13
C GLY A 548 8.77 -17.59 -22.00
N TYR A 549 9.78 -16.73 -22.17
CA TYR A 549 10.11 -15.67 -21.21
C TYR A 549 9.68 -14.29 -21.73
N LYS A 550 9.38 -13.38 -20.80
CA LYS A 550 9.20 -11.96 -21.11
C LYS A 550 10.55 -11.31 -21.37
N THR A 551 10.55 -10.25 -22.15
CA THR A 551 11.75 -9.49 -22.49
C THR A 551 11.63 -8.04 -22.09
N VAL A 552 12.73 -7.45 -21.65
CA VAL A 552 12.90 -6.04 -21.34
C VAL A 552 14.09 -5.48 -22.09
N LEU A 553 14.12 -4.20 -22.38
CA LEU A 553 15.23 -3.56 -23.09
C LEU A 553 15.38 -2.08 -22.75
N GLY A 554 16.59 -1.65 -22.42
CA GLY A 554 17.00 -0.24 -22.40
C GLY A 554 17.21 0.28 -23.81
N VAL A 555 16.15 0.78 -24.45
CA VAL A 555 16.12 1.14 -25.88
C VAL A 555 17.09 2.29 -26.20
N SER A 556 17.17 3.28 -25.32
CA SER A 556 18.00 4.49 -25.52
C SER A 556 19.51 4.23 -25.66
N ASN A 557 19.97 3.04 -25.31
CA ASN A 557 21.38 2.64 -25.44
C ASN A 557 21.82 2.56 -26.92
N VAL A 558 20.93 2.20 -27.84
CA VAL A 558 21.27 2.06 -29.29
C VAL A 558 21.78 3.36 -29.88
N SER A 559 21.26 4.49 -29.43
CA SER A 559 21.58 5.83 -29.95
C SER A 559 22.70 6.55 -29.19
N TYR A 560 23.36 5.88 -28.24
CA TYR A 560 24.39 6.49 -27.41
C TYR A 560 25.55 7.03 -28.26
N GLY A 561 25.88 8.34 -28.04
CA GLY A 561 26.94 9.03 -28.78
C GLY A 561 26.55 9.52 -30.19
N LEU A 562 25.29 9.37 -30.60
CA LEU A 562 24.80 9.86 -31.92
C LEU A 562 23.84 11.05 -31.78
N PRO A 563 23.78 11.96 -32.76
CA PRO A 563 22.75 12.98 -32.84
C PRO A 563 21.42 12.38 -33.35
N GLY A 564 20.29 13.12 -33.25
CA GLY A 564 18.98 12.64 -33.74
C GLY A 564 18.54 11.35 -33.00
N ARG A 565 18.69 11.36 -31.69
CA ARG A 565 18.50 10.14 -30.89
C ARG A 565 17.08 9.59 -30.94
N ASP A 566 16.09 10.45 -31.01
CA ASP A 566 14.68 10.06 -30.97
C ASP A 566 14.28 9.24 -32.19
N GLU A 567 14.70 9.63 -33.37
CA GLU A 567 14.41 8.91 -34.61
C GLU A 567 15.02 7.53 -34.62
N LEU A 568 16.28 7.41 -34.18
CA LEU A 568 16.95 6.11 -34.07
C LEU A 568 16.32 5.23 -33.00
N ASN A 569 15.98 5.81 -31.84
CA ASN A 569 15.31 5.08 -30.76
C ASN A 569 13.92 4.59 -31.20
N CYS A 570 13.12 5.39 -31.89
CA CYS A 570 11.80 5.00 -32.39
C CYS A 570 11.88 3.87 -33.43
N ALA A 571 12.83 3.95 -34.38
CA ALA A 571 13.04 2.89 -35.36
C ALA A 571 13.48 1.57 -34.70
N TYR A 572 14.40 1.65 -33.77
CA TYR A 572 14.89 0.50 -33.02
C TYR A 572 13.83 -0.11 -32.08
N LEU A 573 13.08 0.74 -31.40
CA LEU A 573 11.95 0.33 -30.55
C LEU A 573 10.92 -0.44 -31.38
N SER A 574 10.55 0.06 -32.57
CA SER A 574 9.60 -0.62 -33.48
C SER A 574 10.11 -2.00 -33.88
N ALA A 575 11.39 -2.13 -34.23
CA ALA A 575 12.00 -3.42 -34.59
C ALA A 575 11.99 -4.42 -33.41
N CYS A 576 12.30 -3.96 -32.20
CA CYS A 576 12.31 -4.79 -30.99
C CYS A 576 10.88 -5.20 -30.59
N LEU A 577 9.90 -4.29 -30.64
CA LEU A 577 8.50 -4.61 -30.36
C LEU A 577 7.93 -5.61 -31.38
N ALA A 578 8.26 -5.48 -32.67
CA ALA A 578 7.88 -6.45 -33.69
C ALA A 578 8.54 -7.82 -33.48
N ALA A 579 9.74 -7.87 -32.86
CA ALA A 579 10.40 -9.11 -32.47
C ALA A 579 9.82 -9.75 -31.19
N GLY A 580 8.93 -9.02 -30.46
CA GLY A 580 8.25 -9.50 -29.28
C GLY A 580 8.75 -8.89 -27.95
N LEU A 581 9.34 -7.70 -27.96
CA LEU A 581 9.69 -6.96 -26.75
C LEU A 581 8.43 -6.70 -25.92
N ASN A 582 8.47 -7.04 -24.63
CA ASN A 582 7.38 -6.80 -23.69
C ASN A 582 7.53 -5.47 -22.97
N VAL A 583 8.70 -5.18 -22.45
CA VAL A 583 8.92 -4.05 -21.55
C VAL A 583 9.99 -3.14 -22.14
N ALA A 584 9.62 -1.89 -22.46
CA ALA A 584 10.52 -0.92 -23.03
C ALA A 584 10.94 0.12 -21.97
N ILE A 585 12.24 0.16 -21.64
CA ILE A 585 12.82 1.22 -20.81
C ILE A 585 13.18 2.37 -21.75
N VAL A 586 12.46 3.49 -21.65
CA VAL A 586 12.52 4.60 -22.62
C VAL A 586 12.33 5.97 -21.96
N ASN A 587 12.71 7.01 -22.70
CA ASN A 587 12.37 8.39 -22.34
C ASN A 587 10.92 8.69 -22.73
N THR A 588 10.03 8.73 -21.75
CA THR A 588 8.60 9.02 -21.98
C THR A 588 8.31 10.48 -22.33
N GLU A 589 9.27 11.40 -22.14
CA GLU A 589 9.16 12.81 -22.58
C GLU A 589 9.06 12.93 -24.10
N SER A 590 9.73 12.04 -24.84
CA SER A 590 9.71 12.04 -26.32
C SER A 590 8.33 11.67 -26.84
N SER A 591 7.70 12.60 -27.58
CA SER A 591 6.42 12.36 -28.25
C SER A 591 6.53 11.23 -29.30
N CYS A 592 7.67 11.19 -30.03
CA CYS A 592 7.93 10.15 -31.02
C CYS A 592 7.92 8.74 -30.39
N VAL A 593 8.51 8.58 -29.20
CA VAL A 593 8.52 7.30 -28.46
C VAL A 593 7.11 6.92 -28.03
N ARG A 594 6.36 7.87 -27.47
CA ARG A 594 4.96 7.62 -27.06
C ARG A 594 4.05 7.29 -28.24
N ASP A 595 4.23 7.95 -29.39
CA ASP A 595 3.46 7.70 -30.62
C ASP A 595 3.82 6.32 -31.20
N THR A 596 5.10 5.95 -31.19
CA THR A 596 5.57 4.61 -31.58
C THR A 596 4.94 3.52 -30.71
N LEU A 597 4.94 3.68 -29.37
CA LEU A 597 4.31 2.71 -28.45
C LEU A 597 2.81 2.62 -28.69
N SER A 598 2.13 3.75 -28.85
CA SER A 598 0.68 3.78 -29.12
C SER A 598 0.33 3.07 -30.44
N ALA A 599 1.09 3.34 -31.52
CA ALA A 599 0.90 2.68 -32.80
C ALA A 599 1.16 1.16 -32.71
N MET A 600 2.19 0.75 -31.98
CA MET A 600 2.50 -0.67 -31.80
C MET A 600 1.47 -1.39 -30.94
N LYS A 601 0.86 -0.76 -29.94
CA LYS A 601 -0.28 -1.33 -29.19
C LYS A 601 -1.49 -1.58 -30.10
N VAL A 602 -1.77 -0.69 -31.07
CA VAL A 602 -2.79 -0.94 -32.10
C VAL A 602 -2.43 -2.14 -32.97
N LEU A 603 -1.20 -2.16 -33.53
CA LEU A 603 -0.76 -3.22 -34.44
C LEU A 603 -0.69 -4.61 -33.79
N THR A 604 -0.47 -4.67 -32.48
CA THR A 604 -0.42 -5.92 -31.69
C THR A 604 -1.76 -6.28 -31.04
N GLY A 605 -2.82 -5.52 -31.30
CA GLY A 605 -4.18 -5.78 -30.80
C GLY A 605 -4.39 -5.46 -29.32
N GLN A 606 -3.53 -4.65 -28.71
CA GLN A 606 -3.61 -4.26 -27.30
C GLN A 606 -4.41 -2.97 -27.07
N ASP A 607 -4.86 -2.31 -28.12
CA ASP A 607 -5.78 -1.16 -28.08
C ASP A 607 -7.09 -1.52 -28.77
N PRO A 608 -8.06 -2.17 -28.07
CA PRO A 608 -9.32 -2.60 -28.65
C PRO A 608 -10.11 -1.43 -29.25
N GLY A 609 -10.46 -1.55 -30.53
CA GLY A 609 -11.15 -0.48 -31.25
C GLY A 609 -10.31 0.77 -31.51
N CYS A 610 -9.00 0.71 -31.30
CA CYS A 610 -8.05 1.84 -31.45
C CYS A 610 -8.43 3.06 -30.59
N MET A 611 -9.11 2.86 -29.46
CA MET A 611 -9.70 3.97 -28.68
C MET A 611 -8.64 4.87 -28.07
N SER A 612 -7.57 4.31 -27.50
CA SER A 612 -6.49 5.10 -26.90
C SER A 612 -5.68 5.84 -27.97
N TYR A 613 -5.45 5.18 -29.12
CA TYR A 613 -4.76 5.78 -30.26
C TYR A 613 -5.57 6.96 -30.84
N ILE A 614 -6.87 6.78 -31.06
CA ILE A 614 -7.77 7.82 -31.54
C ILE A 614 -7.81 8.98 -30.54
N ALA A 615 -8.01 8.74 -29.25
CA ALA A 615 -8.06 9.76 -28.21
C ALA A 615 -6.77 10.60 -28.19
N ARG A 616 -5.61 9.94 -28.32
CA ARG A 616 -4.31 10.60 -28.36
C ARG A 616 -4.15 11.54 -29.60
N HIS A 617 -4.65 11.15 -30.75
CA HIS A 617 -4.45 11.89 -32.01
C HIS A 617 -5.61 12.83 -32.38
N GLN A 618 -6.81 12.69 -31.78
CA GLN A 618 -7.93 13.62 -31.99
C GLN A 618 -7.74 14.98 -31.30
N ILE A 619 -6.87 15.11 -30.30
CA ILE A 619 -6.57 16.37 -29.59
C ILE A 619 -5.74 17.32 -30.46
N VAL A 620 -5.20 16.85 -31.61
CA VAL A 620 -4.43 17.65 -32.56
C VAL A 620 -5.27 17.94 -33.80
N GLY A 621 -6.35 18.69 -33.63
CA GLY A 621 -7.18 19.18 -34.72
C GLY A 621 -6.70 20.55 -35.25
N GLY A 622 -5.89 20.57 -36.33
CA GLY A 622 -5.57 21.75 -37.12
C GLY A 622 -4.12 21.74 -37.62
N PRO A 623 -3.89 21.90 -38.96
CA PRO A 623 -2.55 22.10 -39.44
C PRO A 623 -2.09 23.51 -39.02
N ASP A 624 -0.90 23.63 -38.45
CA ASP A 624 -0.18 24.85 -38.10
C ASP A 624 -0.29 25.43 -36.67
N HIS A 625 -0.10 24.58 -35.65
CA HIS A 625 0.51 25.13 -34.42
C HIS A 625 1.49 24.11 -33.81
N PRO A 626 2.78 24.44 -33.66
CA PRO A 626 3.63 23.69 -32.75
C PRO A 626 3.01 23.81 -31.37
N VAL A 627 2.60 22.68 -30.78
CA VAL A 627 2.20 22.64 -29.39
C VAL A 627 3.45 22.93 -28.56
N HIS A 628 3.71 24.20 -28.31
CA HIS A 628 4.34 24.60 -27.08
C HIS A 628 3.40 24.09 -25.99
N LEU A 629 3.81 23.08 -25.23
CA LEU A 629 3.23 22.78 -23.92
C LEU A 629 3.13 24.15 -23.23
N PRO A 630 1.94 24.58 -22.77
CA PRO A 630 1.84 25.86 -22.07
C PRO A 630 2.88 25.83 -20.95
N GLN A 631 3.62 26.90 -20.80
CA GLN A 631 4.40 27.18 -19.60
C GLN A 631 3.52 26.78 -18.41
N GLU A 632 4.00 25.85 -17.62
CA GLU A 632 3.25 25.07 -16.62
C GLU A 632 2.41 26.01 -15.77
N SER A 633 1.09 25.91 -15.90
CA SER A 633 0.23 26.79 -15.09
C SER A 633 0.40 26.45 -13.62
N LEU A 634 0.41 27.45 -12.76
CA LEU A 634 0.54 27.30 -11.32
C LEU A 634 -0.47 26.26 -10.77
N GLU A 635 -1.69 26.25 -11.35
CA GLU A 635 -2.75 25.35 -10.96
C GLU A 635 -2.40 23.87 -11.25
N LEU A 636 -1.73 23.61 -12.38
CA LEU A 636 -1.29 22.26 -12.73
C LEU A 636 -0.14 21.80 -11.84
N LEU A 637 0.77 22.69 -11.50
CA LEU A 637 1.87 22.40 -10.57
C LEU A 637 1.33 22.05 -9.17
N ILE A 638 0.35 22.82 -8.69
CA ILE A 638 -0.30 22.57 -7.40
C ILE A 638 -1.05 21.23 -7.44
N ALA A 639 -1.88 21.01 -8.46
CA ALA A 639 -2.65 19.77 -8.59
C ALA A 639 -1.77 18.50 -8.73
N GLY A 640 -0.52 18.68 -9.21
CA GLY A 640 0.47 17.61 -9.34
C GLY A 640 1.43 17.48 -8.17
N GLY A 641 1.38 18.40 -7.20
CA GLY A 641 2.33 18.41 -6.08
C GLY A 641 3.78 18.74 -6.48
N ILE A 642 3.99 19.42 -7.61
CA ILE A 642 5.31 19.71 -8.18
C ILE A 642 5.81 21.03 -7.62
N LYS A 643 6.81 21.01 -6.77
CA LYS A 643 7.33 22.19 -6.08
C LYS A 643 8.32 23.02 -6.92
N SER A 644 9.16 22.39 -7.74
CA SER A 644 10.29 23.04 -8.41
C SER A 644 9.86 24.12 -9.42
N GLY A 645 8.75 23.91 -10.12
CA GLY A 645 8.22 24.87 -11.10
C GLY A 645 7.44 26.03 -10.48
N VAL A 646 6.98 25.89 -9.23
CA VAL A 646 6.10 26.86 -8.58
C VAL A 646 6.70 28.24 -8.42
N PRO A 647 7.94 28.44 -7.96
CA PRO A 647 8.51 29.78 -7.86
C PRO A 647 8.56 30.50 -9.19
N ALA A 648 8.96 29.84 -10.27
CA ALA A 648 9.02 30.42 -11.60
C ALA A 648 7.63 30.77 -12.16
N ALA A 649 6.63 29.91 -11.94
CA ALA A 649 5.25 30.16 -12.34
C ALA A 649 4.65 31.35 -11.58
N VAL A 650 4.93 31.48 -10.28
CA VAL A 650 4.47 32.61 -9.45
C VAL A 650 5.14 33.89 -9.89
N GLU A 651 6.46 33.93 -10.12
CA GLU A 651 7.17 35.12 -10.60
C GLU A 651 6.64 35.58 -11.97
N ALA A 652 6.36 34.65 -12.89
CA ALA A 652 5.76 35.00 -14.19
C ALA A 652 4.34 35.58 -14.03
N LEU A 653 3.51 35.08 -13.12
CA LEU A 653 2.19 35.64 -12.84
C LEU A 653 2.27 37.03 -12.19
N LEU A 654 3.28 37.28 -11.36
CA LEU A 654 3.49 38.58 -10.71
C LEU A 654 3.82 39.73 -11.69
N GLU A 655 4.14 39.44 -12.95
CA GLU A 655 4.27 40.46 -13.99
C GLU A 655 2.92 41.08 -14.40
N ALA A 656 1.81 40.32 -14.24
CA ALA A 656 0.48 40.72 -14.69
C ALA A 656 -0.58 40.77 -13.58
N GLU A 657 -0.40 40.00 -12.48
CA GLU A 657 -1.36 39.84 -11.38
C GLU A 657 -0.72 40.25 -10.04
N THR A 658 -1.52 40.82 -9.15
CA THR A 658 -1.06 41.10 -7.77
C THR A 658 -0.95 39.82 -6.97
N PRO A 659 -0.12 39.78 -5.89
CA PRO A 659 -0.02 38.61 -5.03
C PRO A 659 -1.39 38.12 -4.49
N LEU A 660 -2.32 39.01 -4.16
CA LEU A 660 -3.66 38.68 -3.70
C LEU A 660 -4.50 38.05 -4.81
N GLU A 661 -4.43 38.58 -6.03
CA GLU A 661 -5.14 38.00 -7.17
C GLU A 661 -4.63 36.60 -7.53
N ILE A 662 -3.32 36.35 -7.41
CA ILE A 662 -2.75 35.00 -7.61
C ILE A 662 -3.29 34.04 -6.56
N ILE A 663 -3.36 34.46 -5.30
CA ILE A 663 -3.94 33.64 -4.22
C ILE A 663 -5.41 33.32 -4.53
N ASP A 664 -6.24 34.34 -4.79
CA ASP A 664 -7.68 34.18 -4.92
C ASP A 664 -8.10 33.50 -6.22
N ARG A 665 -7.41 33.75 -7.33
CA ARG A 665 -7.82 33.27 -8.67
C ARG A 665 -7.08 32.02 -9.13
N ARG A 666 -5.91 31.69 -8.53
CA ARG A 666 -5.05 30.57 -8.96
C ARG A 666 -4.89 29.53 -7.89
N ILE A 667 -4.40 29.93 -6.69
CA ILE A 667 -4.04 28.97 -5.64
C ILE A 667 -5.29 28.38 -4.98
N ILE A 668 -6.24 29.21 -4.54
CA ILE A 668 -7.45 28.73 -3.86
C ILE A 668 -8.27 27.82 -4.78
N PRO A 669 -8.59 28.18 -6.05
CA PRO A 669 -9.33 27.26 -6.92
C PRO A 669 -8.58 25.97 -7.28
N ALA A 670 -7.23 26.00 -7.26
CA ALA A 670 -6.44 24.79 -7.46
C ALA A 670 -6.55 23.86 -6.24
N LEU A 671 -6.50 24.41 -5.01
CA LEU A 671 -6.70 23.67 -3.78
C LEU A 671 -8.12 23.10 -3.66
N ASP A 672 -9.13 23.88 -4.04
CA ASP A 672 -10.53 23.42 -4.00
C ASP A 672 -10.71 22.19 -4.91
N ARG A 673 -10.17 22.22 -6.13
CA ARG A 673 -10.17 21.06 -7.04
C ARG A 673 -9.39 19.86 -6.50
N VAL A 674 -8.29 20.10 -5.80
CA VAL A 674 -7.53 19.03 -5.12
C VAL A 674 -8.38 18.43 -3.99
N GLY A 675 -9.09 19.27 -3.22
CA GLY A 675 -10.01 18.85 -2.17
C GLY A 675 -11.19 18.04 -2.73
N GLU A 676 -11.84 18.53 -3.81
CA GLU A 676 -12.92 17.83 -4.49
C GLU A 676 -12.49 16.44 -4.97
N ARG A 677 -11.33 16.33 -5.60
CA ARG A 677 -10.78 15.05 -6.07
C ARG A 677 -10.42 14.11 -4.92
N TYR A 678 -10.02 14.65 -3.76
CA TYR A 678 -9.81 13.86 -2.55
C TYR A 678 -11.16 13.35 -1.99
N GLU A 679 -12.19 14.19 -1.96
CA GLU A 679 -13.55 13.80 -1.54
C GLU A 679 -14.18 12.75 -2.49
N GLU A 680 -13.92 12.85 -3.79
CA GLU A 680 -14.36 11.88 -4.81
C GLU A 680 -13.57 10.56 -4.78
N GLY A 681 -12.52 10.46 -3.95
CA GLY A 681 -11.64 9.28 -3.90
C GLY A 681 -10.75 9.11 -5.13
N SER A 682 -10.61 10.15 -5.98
CA SER A 682 -9.75 10.16 -7.15
C SER A 682 -8.34 10.70 -6.86
N LEU A 683 -8.11 11.23 -5.65
CA LEU A 683 -6.83 11.70 -5.15
C LEU A 683 -6.67 11.27 -3.68
N PHE A 684 -5.46 10.88 -3.27
CA PHE A 684 -5.22 10.28 -1.97
C PHE A 684 -4.31 11.15 -1.09
N LEU A 685 -4.26 10.80 0.21
CA LEU A 685 -3.52 11.57 1.20
C LEU A 685 -2.09 11.93 0.80
N PRO A 686 -1.26 11.01 0.25
CA PRO A 686 0.09 11.36 -0.20
C PRO A 686 0.12 12.47 -1.25
N GLN A 687 -0.80 12.41 -2.21
CA GLN A 687 -0.93 13.39 -3.28
C GLN A 687 -1.46 14.73 -2.75
N LEU A 688 -2.41 14.70 -1.80
CA LEU A 688 -2.89 15.89 -1.10
C LEU A 688 -1.75 16.59 -0.35
N MET A 689 -0.89 15.82 0.34
CA MET A 689 0.28 16.36 1.04
C MET A 689 1.31 16.96 0.08
N ALA A 690 1.54 16.33 -1.08
CA ALA A 690 2.42 16.88 -2.12
C ALA A 690 1.87 18.20 -2.68
N SER A 691 0.56 18.26 -2.97
CA SER A 691 -0.12 19.49 -3.43
C SER A 691 -0.04 20.61 -2.40
N ALA A 692 -0.24 20.31 -1.11
CA ALA A 692 -0.08 21.28 -0.03
C ALA A 692 1.38 21.78 0.07
N GLY A 693 2.36 20.93 -0.19
CA GLY A 693 3.77 21.31 -0.28
C GLY A 693 4.05 22.28 -1.45
N ALA A 694 3.43 22.07 -2.60
CA ALA A 694 3.52 22.98 -3.76
C ALA A 694 2.88 24.34 -3.45
N VAL A 695 1.73 24.33 -2.79
CA VAL A 695 1.07 25.58 -2.33
C VAL A 695 1.95 26.35 -1.34
N LYS A 696 2.60 25.64 -0.41
CA LYS A 696 3.55 26.28 0.52
C LYS A 696 4.68 26.98 -0.24
N ALA A 697 5.25 26.34 -1.27
CA ALA A 697 6.28 26.95 -2.11
C ALA A 697 5.76 28.22 -2.83
N ALA A 698 4.49 28.22 -3.28
CA ALA A 698 3.85 29.40 -3.86
C ALA A 698 3.74 30.54 -2.83
N PHE A 699 3.26 30.26 -1.63
CA PHE A 699 3.17 31.26 -0.56
C PHE A 699 4.53 31.79 -0.11
N ASP A 700 5.56 30.95 -0.02
CA ASP A 700 6.91 31.36 0.34
C ASP A 700 7.47 32.36 -0.71
N THR A 701 7.19 32.12 -1.99
CA THR A 701 7.56 33.03 -3.09
C THR A 701 6.78 34.34 -3.02
N LEU A 702 5.45 34.28 -2.81
CA LEU A 702 4.60 35.46 -2.70
C LEU A 702 4.89 36.29 -1.46
N ARG A 703 5.29 35.67 -0.35
CA ARG A 703 5.61 36.33 0.93
C ARG A 703 6.72 37.40 0.79
N ALA A 704 7.68 37.17 -0.11
CA ALA A 704 8.74 38.12 -0.38
C ALA A 704 8.22 39.38 -1.07
N ARG A 705 7.06 39.35 -1.71
CA ARG A 705 6.43 40.41 -2.48
C ARG A 705 5.17 41.00 -1.82
N LEU A 706 4.64 40.35 -0.80
CA LEU A 706 3.52 40.90 -0.02
C LEU A 706 4.04 42.05 0.86
N PRO A 707 3.35 43.22 0.92
CA PRO A 707 3.64 44.21 1.95
C PRO A 707 3.52 43.51 3.30
N GLN A 708 4.50 43.75 4.21
CA GLN A 708 4.51 43.22 5.57
C GLN A 708 3.27 43.71 6.36
N ARG A 709 2.10 43.20 6.02
CA ARG A 709 0.96 43.16 6.89
C ARG A 709 0.98 41.77 7.53
N THR A 710 1.33 41.74 8.79
CA THR A 710 1.03 40.64 9.71
C THR A 710 -0.50 40.45 9.74
N GLY A 711 -1.05 39.93 8.67
CA GLY A 711 -2.44 39.52 8.55
C GLY A 711 -2.55 38.06 8.98
N ASP A 712 -2.42 37.84 10.29
CA ASP A 712 -2.92 36.68 10.98
C ASP A 712 -4.44 36.69 10.76
N LYS A 713 -4.99 35.86 9.85
CA LYS A 713 -6.44 35.75 9.62
C LYS A 713 -7.18 35.37 10.91
N GLY A 714 -6.44 34.96 11.92
CA GLY A 714 -6.91 34.60 13.24
C GLY A 714 -6.25 33.32 13.77
N THR A 715 -6.39 33.12 15.07
CA THR A 715 -5.78 31.98 15.77
C THR A 715 -6.76 30.83 15.90
N ILE A 716 -6.36 29.63 15.52
CA ILE A 716 -7.11 28.38 15.65
C ILE A 716 -6.32 27.43 16.56
N LEU A 717 -7.01 26.81 17.52
CA LEU A 717 -6.43 25.80 18.40
C LEU A 717 -6.82 24.41 17.90
N LEU A 718 -5.87 23.49 17.78
CA LEU A 718 -6.14 22.10 17.39
C LEU A 718 -5.61 21.13 18.46
N ALA A 719 -6.41 20.08 18.74
CA ALA A 719 -6.02 19.03 19.66
C ALA A 719 -6.62 17.68 19.24
N THR A 720 -5.85 16.60 19.41
CA THR A 720 -6.40 15.25 19.48
C THR A 720 -6.71 14.96 20.95
N VAL A 721 -7.95 14.56 21.22
CA VAL A 721 -8.49 14.42 22.57
C VAL A 721 -7.78 13.35 23.39
N LYS A 722 -7.98 13.41 24.72
CA LYS A 722 -7.36 12.51 25.69
C LYS A 722 -7.58 11.05 25.34
N ASN A 723 -6.55 10.23 25.55
CA ASN A 723 -6.49 8.80 25.24
C ASN A 723 -6.55 8.47 23.73
N ASP A 724 -6.50 9.47 22.85
CA ASP A 724 -6.38 9.27 21.40
C ASP A 724 -4.98 9.68 20.92
N VAL A 725 -4.26 8.73 20.38
CA VAL A 725 -2.88 8.93 19.88
C VAL A 725 -2.82 9.20 18.37
N HIS A 726 -3.97 9.16 17.70
CA HIS A 726 -4.08 9.32 16.27
C HIS A 726 -4.20 10.81 15.91
N ASP A 727 -3.13 11.40 15.44
CA ASP A 727 -3.06 12.84 15.14
C ASP A 727 -2.95 13.20 13.66
N ILE A 728 -2.98 12.20 12.76
CA ILE A 728 -2.76 12.38 11.32
C ILE A 728 -3.81 13.30 10.72
N GLY A 729 -5.10 13.04 10.95
CA GLY A 729 -6.19 13.89 10.47
C GLY A 729 -6.04 15.34 10.95
N LYS A 730 -5.69 15.52 12.24
CA LYS A 730 -5.44 16.84 12.83
C LYS A 730 -4.25 17.54 12.16
N ASN A 731 -3.18 16.81 11.87
CA ASN A 731 -1.98 17.39 11.25
C ASN A 731 -2.25 17.85 9.81
N ILE A 732 -3.11 17.13 9.07
CA ILE A 732 -3.58 17.56 7.74
C ILE A 732 -4.40 18.84 7.85
N VAL A 733 -5.34 18.88 8.79
CA VAL A 733 -6.17 20.09 9.05
C VAL A 733 -5.27 21.27 9.43
N LYS A 734 -4.28 21.04 10.31
CA LYS A 734 -3.27 22.05 10.69
C LYS A 734 -2.57 22.63 9.46
N MET A 735 -1.97 21.74 8.65
CA MET A 735 -1.20 22.14 7.48
C MET A 735 -2.06 22.93 6.50
N LEU A 736 -3.30 22.49 6.27
CA LEU A 736 -4.23 23.18 5.38
C LEU A 736 -4.60 24.56 5.92
N LEU A 737 -4.96 24.68 7.21
CA LEU A 737 -5.30 25.96 7.85
C LEU A 737 -4.14 26.94 7.87
N GLU A 738 -2.91 26.46 8.13
CA GLU A 738 -1.69 27.28 8.03
C GLU A 738 -1.48 27.79 6.60
N ASN A 739 -1.73 26.97 5.59
CA ASN A 739 -1.65 27.35 4.18
C ASN A 739 -2.74 28.38 3.78
N TYR A 740 -3.90 28.34 4.43
CA TYR A 740 -4.94 29.36 4.25
C TYR A 740 -4.66 30.67 5.03
N GLY A 741 -3.53 30.75 5.74
CA GLY A 741 -3.05 31.96 6.42
C GLY A 741 -3.59 32.13 7.85
N TYR A 742 -4.08 31.07 8.49
CA TYR A 742 -4.42 31.06 9.91
C TYR A 742 -3.20 30.73 10.76
N ARG A 743 -3.14 31.30 11.95
CA ARG A 743 -2.16 30.88 12.97
C ARG A 743 -2.71 29.69 13.71
N VAL A 744 -2.12 28.50 13.52
CA VAL A 744 -2.54 27.28 14.20
C VAL A 744 -1.68 27.02 15.43
N ILE A 745 -2.31 26.86 16.58
CA ILE A 745 -1.70 26.38 17.81
C ILE A 745 -2.09 24.92 17.96
N ASP A 746 -1.13 24.04 17.74
CA ASP A 746 -1.34 22.61 17.83
C ASP A 746 -0.90 22.12 19.21
N LEU A 747 -1.85 21.55 19.97
CA LEU A 747 -1.60 20.99 21.32
C LEU A 747 -1.07 19.56 21.26
N GLY A 748 -1.04 18.94 20.06
CA GLY A 748 -0.59 17.56 19.90
C GLY A 748 -1.72 16.56 20.10
N ARG A 749 -1.35 15.39 20.60
CA ARG A 749 -2.23 14.23 20.83
C ARG A 749 -2.34 13.91 22.32
N ASP A 750 -3.34 13.11 22.70
CA ASP A 750 -3.63 12.73 24.09
C ASP A 750 -3.79 13.95 25.00
N VAL A 751 -4.50 14.97 24.52
CA VAL A 751 -4.59 16.27 25.22
C VAL A 751 -5.77 16.27 26.18
N SER A 752 -5.49 16.54 27.46
CA SER A 752 -6.55 16.59 28.48
C SER A 752 -7.50 17.79 28.27
N PRO A 753 -8.79 17.65 28.65
CA PRO A 753 -9.75 18.76 28.59
C PRO A 753 -9.26 20.03 29.30
N GLU A 754 -8.56 19.90 30.43
CA GLU A 754 -8.03 21.02 31.21
C GLU A 754 -6.99 21.81 30.43
N THR A 755 -6.10 21.09 29.71
CA THR A 755 -5.07 21.73 28.86
C THR A 755 -5.71 22.50 27.71
N VAL A 756 -6.70 21.91 27.03
CA VAL A 756 -7.43 22.61 25.95
C VAL A 756 -8.12 23.88 26.47
N VAL A 757 -8.78 23.80 27.62
CA VAL A 757 -9.45 24.94 28.26
C VAL A 757 -8.43 26.03 28.63
N GLN A 758 -7.32 25.65 29.27
CA GLN A 758 -6.30 26.62 29.68
C GLN A 758 -5.78 27.40 28.47
N VAL A 759 -5.35 26.71 27.42
CA VAL A 759 -4.78 27.36 26.24
C VAL A 759 -5.84 28.15 25.46
N ALA A 760 -7.09 27.69 25.40
CA ALA A 760 -8.18 28.41 24.77
C ALA A 760 -8.46 29.76 25.48
N LEU A 761 -8.39 29.80 26.81
CA LEU A 761 -8.58 31.03 27.59
C LEU A 761 -7.37 31.98 27.48
N GLU A 762 -6.13 31.43 27.50
CA GLU A 762 -4.90 32.20 27.35
C GLU A 762 -4.79 32.86 25.98
N THR A 763 -5.07 32.11 24.93
CA THR A 763 -4.93 32.54 23.53
C THR A 763 -6.14 33.29 23.02
N LYS A 764 -7.31 33.13 23.66
CA LYS A 764 -8.63 33.63 23.22
C LYS A 764 -8.93 33.22 21.79
N ALA A 765 -8.50 32.00 21.39
CA ALA A 765 -8.71 31.49 20.05
C ALA A 765 -10.23 31.40 19.74
N PRO A 766 -10.72 32.06 18.68
CA PRO A 766 -12.15 32.04 18.35
C PRO A 766 -12.66 30.68 17.88
N LEU A 767 -11.75 29.79 17.43
CA LEU A 767 -12.07 28.47 16.94
C LEU A 767 -11.14 27.42 17.57
N VAL A 768 -11.74 26.34 18.08
CA VAL A 768 -11.05 25.16 18.62
C VAL A 768 -11.47 23.96 17.79
N GLY A 769 -10.52 23.21 17.24
CA GLY A 769 -10.75 21.95 16.53
C GLY A 769 -10.33 20.77 17.39
N LEU A 770 -11.24 19.80 17.55
CA LEU A 770 -11.03 18.57 18.30
C LEU A 770 -11.15 17.37 17.37
N SER A 771 -10.19 16.44 17.46
CA SER A 771 -10.12 15.25 16.60
C SER A 771 -10.11 13.98 17.44
N SER A 772 -10.82 12.95 16.95
CA SER A 772 -10.77 11.58 17.49
C SER A 772 -10.93 10.54 16.39
N LEU A 773 -10.13 9.48 16.43
CA LEU A 773 -10.18 8.40 15.44
C LEU A 773 -10.85 7.12 15.96
N MET A 774 -10.91 6.94 17.29
CA MET A 774 -11.48 5.73 17.92
C MET A 774 -12.84 6.03 18.56
N THR A 775 -13.76 5.08 18.47
CA THR A 775 -15.08 5.16 19.13
C THR A 775 -14.95 5.28 20.65
N THR A 776 -13.95 4.59 21.24
CA THR A 776 -13.65 4.62 22.67
C THR A 776 -13.17 5.99 23.18
N THR A 777 -12.56 6.80 22.32
CA THR A 777 -12.02 8.12 22.66
C THR A 777 -12.94 9.29 22.27
N ALA A 778 -13.95 9.03 21.42
CA ALA A 778 -14.90 10.05 20.96
C ALA A 778 -15.65 10.75 22.13
N GLN A 779 -15.90 10.04 23.22
CA GLN A 779 -16.51 10.63 24.44
C GLN A 779 -15.66 11.75 25.05
N ASN A 780 -14.34 11.72 24.86
CA ASN A 780 -13.46 12.77 25.36
C ASN A 780 -13.63 14.09 24.58
N ILE A 781 -14.18 14.05 23.35
CA ILE A 781 -14.61 15.26 22.65
C ILE A 781 -15.74 15.93 23.45
N ALA A 782 -16.77 15.17 23.85
CA ALA A 782 -17.88 15.69 24.61
C ALA A 782 -17.44 16.29 25.96
N SER A 783 -16.56 15.58 26.68
CA SER A 783 -15.98 16.06 27.96
C SER A 783 -15.19 17.36 27.76
N THR A 784 -14.44 17.49 26.69
CA THR A 784 -13.66 18.68 26.36
C THR A 784 -14.58 19.87 26.00
N ILE A 785 -15.64 19.65 25.21
CA ILE A 785 -16.64 20.69 24.92
C ILE A 785 -17.32 21.17 26.19
N GLN A 786 -17.77 20.26 27.08
CA GLN A 786 -18.38 20.62 28.35
C GLN A 786 -17.45 21.44 29.23
N ALA A 787 -16.15 21.06 29.29
CA ALA A 787 -15.15 21.80 30.03
C ALA A 787 -14.95 23.22 29.46
N LEU A 788 -14.89 23.41 28.15
CA LEU A 788 -14.78 24.70 27.49
C LEU A 788 -15.98 25.58 27.78
N ARG A 789 -17.22 25.03 27.72
CA ARG A 789 -18.46 25.75 28.00
C ARG A 789 -18.54 26.13 29.49
N LYS A 790 -18.19 25.23 30.42
CA LYS A 790 -18.16 25.47 31.85
C LYS A 790 -17.17 26.57 32.25
N ALA A 791 -16.03 26.62 31.56
CA ALA A 791 -15.01 27.65 31.78
C ALA A 791 -15.36 28.99 31.12
N GLY A 792 -16.46 29.09 30.36
CA GLY A 792 -16.87 30.31 29.67
C GLY A 792 -15.88 30.72 28.55
N ALA A 793 -15.19 29.78 27.92
CA ALA A 793 -14.28 30.07 26.84
C ALA A 793 -15.05 30.65 25.63
N PRO A 794 -14.63 31.81 25.09
CA PRO A 794 -15.38 32.50 24.04
C PRO A 794 -14.98 31.92 22.65
N CYS A 795 -15.09 30.63 22.49
CA CYS A 795 -14.68 29.93 21.25
C CYS A 795 -15.84 29.13 20.65
N LYS A 796 -15.84 28.99 19.33
CA LYS A 796 -16.59 27.97 18.61
C LYS A 796 -15.79 26.67 18.58
N VAL A 797 -16.47 25.53 18.56
CA VAL A 797 -15.82 24.22 18.54
C VAL A 797 -16.20 23.48 17.26
N MET A 798 -15.22 23.12 16.46
CA MET A 798 -15.37 22.20 15.34
C MET A 798 -14.83 20.83 15.74
N VAL A 799 -15.49 19.76 15.28
CA VAL A 799 -15.13 18.39 15.59
C VAL A 799 -15.00 17.57 14.31
N GLY A 800 -14.02 16.67 14.28
CA GLY A 800 -13.78 15.81 13.13
C GLY A 800 -13.03 14.53 13.54
N GLY A 801 -12.94 13.60 12.60
CA GLY A 801 -12.28 12.30 12.77
C GLY A 801 -13.15 11.17 12.23
N ALA A 802 -12.56 10.01 11.94
CA ALA A 802 -13.21 8.91 11.22
C ALA A 802 -14.46 8.34 11.91
N VAL A 803 -14.55 8.50 13.24
CA VAL A 803 -15.68 7.98 14.04
C VAL A 803 -16.70 9.08 14.41
N VAL A 804 -16.43 10.33 14.01
CA VAL A 804 -17.30 11.48 14.32
C VAL A 804 -18.30 11.64 13.18
N THR A 805 -19.59 11.67 13.51
CA THR A 805 -20.69 11.92 12.57
C THR A 805 -21.37 13.25 12.87
N GLN A 806 -22.16 13.77 11.93
CA GLN A 806 -22.96 14.98 12.15
C GLN A 806 -23.91 14.80 13.37
N GLU A 807 -24.58 13.66 13.46
CA GLU A 807 -25.50 13.35 14.58
C GLU A 807 -24.78 13.32 15.93
N PHE A 808 -23.55 12.76 15.95
CA PHE A 808 -22.72 12.79 17.15
C PHE A 808 -22.34 14.22 17.53
N ALA A 809 -21.87 15.02 16.58
CA ALA A 809 -21.49 16.41 16.80
C ALA A 809 -22.66 17.26 17.35
N ASP A 810 -23.85 17.08 16.79
CA ASP A 810 -25.08 17.76 17.23
C ASP A 810 -25.43 17.37 18.68
N ARG A 811 -25.34 16.08 19.00
CA ARG A 811 -25.65 15.53 20.34
C ARG A 811 -24.73 16.08 21.43
N ILE A 812 -23.43 16.20 21.12
CA ILE A 812 -22.43 16.69 22.10
C ILE A 812 -22.34 18.22 22.16
N GLY A 813 -23.12 18.95 21.35
CA GLY A 813 -23.16 20.40 21.33
C GLY A 813 -21.92 21.04 20.69
N ALA A 814 -21.31 20.41 19.69
CA ALA A 814 -20.31 21.03 18.85
C ALA A 814 -20.95 22.13 17.98
N ASP A 815 -20.20 23.20 17.67
CA ASP A 815 -20.72 24.26 16.79
C ASP A 815 -20.64 23.85 15.32
N PHE A 816 -19.66 23.00 14.96
CA PHE A 816 -19.45 22.53 13.60
C PHE A 816 -18.94 21.08 13.60
N TYR A 817 -19.46 20.30 12.66
CA TYR A 817 -18.87 19.03 12.25
C TYR A 817 -18.04 19.24 10.98
N THR A 818 -16.86 18.65 10.92
CA THR A 818 -16.00 18.71 9.73
C THR A 818 -15.66 17.30 9.27
N LYS A 819 -16.22 16.93 8.13
CA LYS A 819 -16.04 15.62 7.50
C LYS A 819 -14.59 15.39 7.06
N ASP A 820 -13.90 16.45 6.63
CA ASP A 820 -12.58 16.43 6.05
C ASP A 820 -11.82 17.75 6.31
N ALA A 821 -10.55 17.79 5.88
CA ALA A 821 -9.69 18.94 6.07
C ALA A 821 -10.16 20.18 5.28
N ALA A 822 -10.69 19.98 4.07
CA ALA A 822 -11.20 21.08 3.25
C ALA A 822 -12.45 21.71 3.88
N HIS A 823 -13.33 20.89 4.50
CA HIS A 823 -14.47 21.37 5.25
C HIS A 823 -14.03 22.18 6.49
N SER A 824 -12.96 21.75 7.17
CA SER A 824 -12.38 22.50 8.30
C SER A 824 -11.93 23.92 7.89
N ALA A 825 -11.36 24.06 6.69
CA ALA A 825 -10.98 25.37 6.16
C ALA A 825 -12.19 26.25 5.83
N ARG A 826 -13.29 25.69 5.30
CA ARG A 826 -14.55 26.41 5.06
C ARG A 826 -15.17 26.89 6.38
N VAL A 827 -15.17 26.06 7.42
CA VAL A 827 -15.63 26.44 8.76
C VAL A 827 -14.79 27.55 9.34
N ALA A 828 -13.47 27.49 9.21
CA ALA A 828 -12.58 28.57 9.63
C ALA A 828 -12.92 29.89 8.90
N ALA A 829 -13.08 29.85 7.58
CA ALA A 829 -13.48 31.03 6.80
C ALA A 829 -14.85 31.59 7.27
N GLN A 830 -15.80 30.74 7.63
CA GLN A 830 -17.10 31.16 8.15
C GLN A 830 -17.00 31.84 9.54
N VAL A 831 -16.12 31.35 10.41
CA VAL A 831 -15.92 31.90 11.76
C VAL A 831 -15.19 33.24 11.71
N PHE A 832 -14.16 33.36 10.87
CA PHE A 832 -13.33 34.55 10.79
C PHE A 832 -13.78 35.57 9.73
N GLY A 833 -14.65 35.16 8.76
CA GLY A 833 -15.14 36.04 7.67
C GLY A 833 -16.32 36.93 8.01
N LYS A 834 -16.80 37.00 9.26
CA LYS A 834 -17.97 37.80 9.67
C LYS A 834 -17.63 39.22 10.08
N ASP A 835 -16.40 39.70 10.00
CA ASP A 835 -15.98 41.07 10.32
C ASP A 835 -15.26 41.76 9.15
N GLN A 836 -15.87 41.75 7.94
CA GLN A 836 -15.55 42.71 6.86
C GLN A 836 -16.86 43.24 6.25
#